data_66a3e3426c45a1c3ce9c837bcc2df606
#
_entry.id   66a3e3426c45a1c3ce9c837bcc2df606
#
_cell.length_a   1.000
_cell.length_b   1.000
_cell.length_c   1.000
_cell.angle_alpha   90.00
_cell.angle_beta   90.00
_cell.angle_gamma   90.00
#
_symmetry.space_group_name_H-M   'P 1'
#
loop_
_entity.id
_entity.type
_entity.pdbx_description
1 polymer ?
#
loop_
_entity_poly.entity_id
_entity_poly.type
_entity_poly.pdbx_seq_one_letter_code
_entity_poly.pdbx_strand_id
1 'polypeptide(L)'
;MDQALTLSYKYPICAMVILLILMLHFFSKRQLPVMRNRFFSAAILIACTSAIFEFFAAMVLRYSTDVPLVLSYIVLILFYLLRLSFPAMMVFYVLSVSKNLKIRNLWGIFLLMAPTAVGTCIILFTPITNHFFTYENGVFRTGMFFSVLHVVMTLYAVACILYAAVRKVHFTTSAFRTVAGFSLLGVGSAVLEIAWPGNNVASVAIAAAMLIAYLSLPKPESVIDHLTGLLNLDAMMAYTDELIEREKRFYVLVMKVENVRRINSIFGYTIGSLTLRNVADYLSTFSPDLRERSRLRRHSADYEGKGNMPAADARLMEKTLPPAWAFRMMSNQFAVVSTSESTHEQILSFLHDRFEEPWHIRGLELNLMLTVAEMKETGSFASGSDLYKVVEIVLPAVPKGDTVTVSERELSRIERDVGLEKALEKAIAEEDLQVRFQPVFSVNTGKYEKVEALVRFSHEEYGDVPPSEFIPIAEKRGLVAQIDEFVLKKACEFLKTAKEEGTEIEYVSVNLSLTVMASSAFPRKACAIVDEYGLEHRKIVFEIPEAALLTSILLILENLTQLASLGFSFALDNVGLGPGDLGRLAVLPLSIVKLDRSVLEEAESSPRSRILFENTIDVLRKMEIRSVVVGAETATQADWIAKCSPDDIQGFYYARPMDAKGCLAFIQKNNAQTPKKPGRDNFIVVTE
;
A
#
# COMPACT_ATOMS: atom_id res chain seq x y z
N MET A 1 38.25 38.57 37.48
CA MET A 1 36.93 39.14 37.81
C MET A 1 36.04 38.00 38.28
N ASP A 2 35.99 37.81 39.60
CA ASP A 2 35.16 36.75 40.23
C ASP A 2 33.72 37.21 40.36
N GLN A 3 32.93 37.12 39.32
CA GLN A 3 31.50 37.29 39.44
C GLN A 3 30.90 35.97 39.92
N ALA A 4 30.28 35.99 41.10
CA ALA A 4 29.44 34.91 41.58
C ALA A 4 28.33 34.66 40.53
N LEU A 5 28.27 33.47 39.96
CA LEU A 5 27.34 33.14 38.92
C LEU A 5 25.94 32.97 39.56
N THR A 6 25.06 33.95 39.39
CA THR A 6 23.66 33.83 39.81
C THR A 6 22.84 33.32 38.65
N LEU A 7 22.33 32.07 38.73
CA LEU A 7 21.44 31.49 37.71
C LEU A 7 20.03 32.11 37.78
N SER A 8 19.52 32.51 36.63
CA SER A 8 18.14 33.00 36.52
C SER A 8 17.13 31.85 36.55
N TYR A 9 16.15 31.90 37.47
CA TYR A 9 15.07 30.90 37.57
C TYR A 9 13.94 31.10 36.54
N LYS A 10 13.91 32.22 35.82
CA LYS A 10 12.87 32.55 34.86
C LYS A 10 12.84 31.61 33.66
N TYR A 11 14.01 31.30 33.11
CA TYR A 11 14.11 30.45 31.92
C TYR A 11 13.72 28.96 32.18
N PRO A 12 14.20 28.32 33.27
CA PRO A 12 13.76 26.98 33.62
C PRO A 12 12.24 26.86 33.81
N ILE A 13 11.57 27.85 34.42
CA ILE A 13 10.11 27.84 34.62
C ILE A 13 9.39 27.84 33.26
N CYS A 14 9.80 28.74 32.34
CA CYS A 14 9.24 28.76 30.99
C CYS A 14 9.43 27.42 30.26
N ALA A 15 10.64 26.85 30.34
CA ALA A 15 10.96 25.57 29.75
C ALA A 15 10.11 24.44 30.35
N MET A 16 9.95 24.39 31.68
CA MET A 16 9.13 23.40 32.37
C MET A 16 7.68 23.42 31.90
N VAL A 17 7.06 24.62 31.75
CA VAL A 17 5.68 24.74 31.29
C VAL A 17 5.53 24.19 29.87
N ILE A 18 6.43 24.59 28.95
CA ILE A 18 6.41 24.13 27.56
C ILE A 18 6.60 22.60 27.49
N LEU A 19 7.62 22.09 28.19
CA LEU A 19 7.94 20.65 28.18
C LEU A 19 6.86 19.81 28.83
N LEU A 20 6.22 20.29 29.91
CA LEU A 20 5.11 19.60 30.57
C LEU A 20 3.89 19.50 29.64
N ILE A 21 3.51 20.58 28.99
CA ILE A 21 2.42 20.58 28.01
C ILE A 21 2.74 19.61 26.88
N LEU A 22 3.96 19.64 26.36
CA LEU A 22 4.41 18.78 25.28
C LEU A 22 4.41 17.30 25.72
N MET A 23 4.89 17.02 26.91
CA MET A 23 4.92 15.67 27.49
C MET A 23 3.51 15.12 27.69
N LEU A 24 2.59 15.89 28.30
CA LEU A 24 1.22 15.48 28.48
C LEU A 24 0.54 15.22 27.15
N HIS A 25 0.73 16.09 26.17
CA HIS A 25 0.15 15.94 24.84
C HIS A 25 0.73 14.71 24.10
N PHE A 26 2.04 14.47 24.19
CA PHE A 26 2.67 13.30 23.58
C PHE A 26 2.18 11.99 24.18
N PHE A 27 2.15 11.86 25.50
CA PHE A 27 1.74 10.62 26.18
C PHE A 27 0.21 10.40 26.22
N SER A 28 -0.59 11.43 25.99
CA SER A 28 -2.05 11.27 25.89
C SER A 28 -2.48 10.60 24.58
N LYS A 29 -1.65 10.66 23.54
CA LYS A 29 -1.95 10.10 22.23
C LYS A 29 -1.27 8.75 22.01
N ARG A 30 -1.91 7.89 21.22
CA ARG A 30 -1.33 6.61 20.82
C ARG A 30 -0.10 6.84 19.95
N GLN A 31 1.00 6.16 20.26
CA GLN A 31 2.27 6.28 19.56
C GLN A 31 2.57 5.01 18.76
N LEU A 32 3.17 5.20 17.57
CA LEU A 32 3.75 4.09 16.81
C LEU A 32 4.89 3.42 17.61
N PRO A 33 4.99 2.09 17.60
CA PRO A 33 6.03 1.34 18.32
C PRO A 33 7.39 1.38 17.59
N VAL A 34 7.73 2.53 17.01
CA VAL A 34 9.00 2.76 16.29
C VAL A 34 10.06 3.40 17.19
N MET A 35 11.34 3.14 16.89
CA MET A 35 12.47 3.64 17.70
C MET A 35 12.50 5.16 17.81
N ARG A 36 12.14 5.86 16.75
CA ARG A 36 12.07 7.33 16.76
C ARG A 36 11.19 7.84 17.91
N ASN A 37 10.01 7.24 18.11
CA ASN A 37 9.11 7.63 19.19
C ASN A 37 9.66 7.25 20.57
N ARG A 38 10.38 6.12 20.68
CA ARG A 38 11.07 5.72 21.93
C ARG A 38 12.18 6.67 22.31
N PHE A 39 13.02 7.08 21.36
CA PHE A 39 14.08 8.06 21.62
C PHE A 39 13.51 9.44 21.92
N PHE A 40 12.42 9.83 21.24
CA PHE A 40 11.73 11.07 21.56
C PHE A 40 11.14 11.04 22.97
N SER A 41 10.51 9.95 23.41
CA SER A 41 9.98 9.82 24.76
C SER A 41 11.06 9.87 25.84
N ALA A 42 12.22 9.25 25.60
CA ALA A 42 13.37 9.37 26.49
C ALA A 42 13.93 10.79 26.54
N ALA A 43 14.05 11.44 25.37
CA ALA A 43 14.56 12.81 25.29
C ALA A 43 13.65 13.81 26.02
N ILE A 44 12.32 13.70 25.89
CA ILE A 44 11.40 14.62 26.57
C ILE A 44 11.42 14.41 28.10
N LEU A 45 11.56 13.16 28.57
CA LEU A 45 11.70 12.87 30.01
C LEU A 45 13.01 13.45 30.56
N ILE A 46 14.14 13.28 29.84
CA ILE A 46 15.43 13.88 30.21
C ILE A 46 15.32 15.40 30.21
N ALA A 47 14.69 16.00 29.21
CA ALA A 47 14.52 17.46 29.13
C ALA A 47 13.66 18.00 30.28
N CYS A 48 12.54 17.35 30.61
CA CYS A 48 11.68 17.74 31.73
C CYS A 48 12.42 17.65 33.08
N THR A 49 13.10 16.52 33.32
CA THR A 49 13.88 16.35 34.56
C THR A 49 15.03 17.32 34.63
N SER A 50 15.74 17.59 33.53
CA SER A 50 16.80 18.59 33.47
C SER A 50 16.29 19.99 33.82
N ALA A 51 15.14 20.41 33.30
CA ALA A 51 14.57 21.74 33.63
C ALA A 51 14.16 21.85 35.10
N ILE A 52 13.64 20.76 35.70
CA ILE A 52 13.33 20.71 37.15
C ILE A 52 14.61 20.86 37.99
N PHE A 53 15.66 20.10 37.65
CA PHE A 53 16.94 20.20 38.41
C PHE A 53 17.65 21.52 38.15
N GLU A 54 17.49 22.15 37.00
CA GLU A 54 17.99 23.51 36.73
C GLU A 54 17.30 24.54 37.62
N PHE A 55 15.98 24.44 37.82
CA PHE A 55 15.24 25.28 38.75
C PHE A 55 15.80 25.10 40.20
N PHE A 56 15.96 23.85 40.66
CA PHE A 56 16.53 23.57 41.96
C PHE A 56 17.99 24.08 42.07
N ALA A 57 18.79 23.93 41.04
CA ALA A 57 20.15 24.46 40.99
C ALA A 57 20.18 25.99 41.14
N ALA A 58 19.28 26.69 40.44
CA ALA A 58 19.12 28.14 40.58
C ALA A 58 18.70 28.53 41.99
N MET A 59 17.80 27.78 42.64
CA MET A 59 17.40 28.02 44.04
C MET A 59 18.56 27.77 45.03
N VAL A 60 19.28 26.66 44.86
CA VAL A 60 20.47 26.35 45.69
C VAL A 60 21.53 27.46 45.60
N LEU A 61 21.78 27.97 44.41
CA LEU A 61 22.75 29.06 44.22
C LEU A 61 22.24 30.40 44.77
N ARG A 62 20.92 30.62 44.81
CA ARG A 62 20.33 31.86 45.36
C ARG A 62 20.26 31.88 46.89
N TYR A 63 19.93 30.72 47.49
CA TYR A 63 19.79 30.56 48.93
C TYR A 63 20.98 29.76 49.52
N SER A 64 22.15 30.07 49.04
CA SER A 64 23.39 29.30 49.24
C SER A 64 23.80 29.12 50.71
N THR A 65 23.41 30.05 51.59
CA THR A 65 23.73 29.99 53.05
C THR A 65 22.80 29.04 53.82
N ASP A 66 21.64 28.73 53.31
CA ASP A 66 20.57 27.99 54.03
C ASP A 66 20.51 26.53 53.60
N VAL A 67 21.23 26.13 52.55
CA VAL A 67 21.20 24.78 52.00
C VAL A 67 22.45 23.99 52.39
N PRO A 68 22.31 22.75 52.90
CA PRO A 68 23.45 21.89 53.21
C PRO A 68 24.37 21.66 52.02
N LEU A 69 25.69 21.74 52.21
CA LEU A 69 26.71 21.61 51.17
C LEU A 69 26.55 20.33 50.33
N VAL A 70 26.29 19.19 50.99
CA VAL A 70 26.10 17.90 50.32
C VAL A 70 24.89 17.93 49.36
N LEU A 71 23.77 18.53 49.79
CA LEU A 71 22.59 18.66 48.97
C LEU A 71 22.85 19.57 47.77
N SER A 72 23.59 20.65 47.96
CA SER A 72 24.01 21.56 46.89
C SER A 72 24.80 20.82 45.80
N TYR A 73 25.81 20.03 46.20
CA TYR A 73 26.56 19.20 45.25
C TYR A 73 25.69 18.17 44.51
N ILE A 74 24.80 17.49 45.22
CA ILE A 74 23.90 16.50 44.61
C ILE A 74 23.04 17.18 43.54
N VAL A 75 22.38 18.29 43.86
CA VAL A 75 21.50 18.99 42.92
C VAL A 75 22.25 19.51 41.69
N LEU A 76 23.44 20.13 41.91
CA LEU A 76 24.25 20.66 40.81
C LEU A 76 24.83 19.54 39.93
N ILE A 77 25.32 18.46 40.51
CA ILE A 77 25.80 17.30 39.74
C ILE A 77 24.70 16.70 38.90
N LEU A 78 23.51 16.43 39.48
CA LEU A 78 22.37 15.87 38.74
C LEU A 78 21.90 16.80 37.62
N PHE A 79 21.86 18.12 37.86
CA PHE A 79 21.54 19.10 36.84
C PHE A 79 22.51 19.01 35.65
N TYR A 80 23.83 19.05 35.88
CA TYR A 80 24.79 19.01 34.80
C TYR A 80 24.86 17.66 34.08
N LEU A 81 24.66 16.54 34.78
CA LEU A 81 24.56 15.21 34.17
C LEU A 81 23.37 15.08 33.23
N LEU A 82 22.17 15.53 33.66
CA LEU A 82 20.99 15.51 32.84
C LEU A 82 21.14 16.41 31.62
N ARG A 83 21.72 17.58 31.80
CA ARG A 83 22.00 18.54 30.73
C ARG A 83 22.98 17.99 29.70
N LEU A 84 24.02 17.28 30.13
CA LEU A 84 25.02 16.63 29.27
C LEU A 84 24.43 15.45 28.51
N SER A 85 23.44 14.71 29.10
CA SER A 85 22.82 13.54 28.51
C SER A 85 21.85 13.88 27.36
N PHE A 86 21.24 15.07 27.36
CA PHE A 86 20.24 15.48 26.39
C PHE A 86 20.76 15.52 24.94
N PRO A 87 21.92 16.17 24.61
CA PRO A 87 22.46 16.20 23.26
C PRO A 87 22.79 14.81 22.73
N ALA A 88 23.30 13.92 23.57
CA ALA A 88 23.56 12.53 23.21
C ALA A 88 22.29 11.79 22.83
N MET A 89 21.20 11.98 23.57
CA MET A 89 19.90 11.40 23.24
C MET A 89 19.34 11.94 21.92
N MET A 90 19.57 13.24 21.64
CA MET A 90 19.15 13.84 20.36
C MET A 90 19.92 13.25 19.16
N VAL A 91 21.18 12.83 19.33
CA VAL A 91 21.90 12.11 18.27
C VAL A 91 21.22 10.76 17.97
N PHE A 92 20.83 9.99 19.00
CA PHE A 92 20.06 8.75 18.78
C PHE A 92 18.72 9.01 18.11
N TYR A 93 18.05 10.11 18.47
CA TYR A 93 16.82 10.52 17.76
C TYR A 93 17.11 10.80 16.28
N VAL A 94 18.16 11.56 15.95
CA VAL A 94 18.54 11.85 14.55
C VAL A 94 18.88 10.58 13.78
N LEU A 95 19.66 9.68 14.38
CA LEU A 95 19.97 8.38 13.81
C LEU A 95 18.70 7.55 13.54
N SER A 96 17.70 7.62 14.42
CA SER A 96 16.43 6.91 14.26
C SER A 96 15.50 7.50 13.18
N VAL A 97 15.70 8.77 12.82
CA VAL A 97 14.96 9.45 11.75
C VAL A 97 15.55 9.14 10.37
N SER A 98 16.85 8.79 10.31
CA SER A 98 17.49 8.39 9.07
C SER A 98 17.07 6.96 8.70
N LYS A 99 16.64 6.75 7.45
CA LYS A 99 16.18 5.44 6.94
C LYS A 99 17.27 4.34 6.89
N ASN A 100 18.42 4.52 7.52
CA ASN A 100 19.57 3.61 7.40
C ASN A 100 20.21 3.32 8.77
N LEU A 101 19.41 2.89 9.73
CA LEU A 101 19.87 2.61 11.08
C LEU A 101 20.46 1.19 11.21
N LYS A 102 21.53 0.90 10.48
CA LYS A 102 22.36 -0.27 10.80
C LYS A 102 23.24 0.05 12.01
N ILE A 103 22.64 0.04 13.22
CA ILE A 103 23.41 0.09 14.49
C ILE A 103 24.01 -1.32 14.70
N ARG A 104 24.87 -1.73 13.79
CA ARG A 104 25.56 -3.03 13.87
C ARG A 104 26.98 -2.91 14.45
N ASN A 105 27.47 -1.69 14.64
CA ASN A 105 28.82 -1.45 15.08
C ASN A 105 28.83 -0.92 16.52
N LEU A 106 28.99 -1.81 17.49
CA LEU A 106 29.14 -1.47 18.92
C LEU A 106 30.25 -0.43 19.15
N TRP A 107 31.34 -0.51 18.38
CA TRP A 107 32.41 0.46 18.39
C TRP A 107 31.98 1.86 17.98
N GLY A 108 31.09 1.97 16.99
CA GLY A 108 30.54 3.27 16.57
C GLY A 108 29.69 3.93 17.67
N ILE A 109 28.89 3.14 18.38
CA ILE A 109 28.10 3.62 19.53
C ILE A 109 29.03 4.04 20.66
N PHE A 110 30.06 3.25 20.97
CA PHE A 110 31.02 3.56 22.00
C PHE A 110 31.76 4.88 21.69
N LEU A 111 32.24 5.03 20.46
CA LEU A 111 32.88 6.26 20.00
C LEU A 111 31.96 7.48 20.08
N LEU A 112 30.69 7.29 19.70
CA LEU A 112 29.68 8.33 19.76
C LEU A 112 29.37 8.77 21.20
N MET A 113 29.39 7.84 22.16
CA MET A 113 29.13 8.13 23.57
C MET A 113 30.37 8.61 24.34
N ALA A 114 31.58 8.48 23.79
CA ALA A 114 32.83 8.82 24.46
C ALA A 114 32.85 10.27 25.01
N PRO A 115 32.41 11.31 24.26
CA PRO A 115 32.41 12.68 24.79
C PRO A 115 31.50 12.84 26.01
N THR A 116 30.31 12.21 25.99
CA THR A 116 29.39 12.21 27.14
C THR A 116 29.98 11.45 28.33
N ALA A 117 30.61 10.31 28.10
CA ALA A 117 31.23 9.51 29.15
C ALA A 117 32.37 10.27 29.85
N VAL A 118 33.24 10.93 29.07
CA VAL A 118 34.32 11.78 29.62
C VAL A 118 33.73 12.93 30.44
N GLY A 119 32.75 13.66 29.90
CA GLY A 119 32.09 14.75 30.62
C GLY A 119 31.41 14.27 31.92
N THR A 120 30.74 13.10 31.86
CA THR A 120 30.13 12.46 33.04
C THR A 120 31.16 12.16 34.13
N CYS A 121 32.30 11.58 33.76
CA CYS A 121 33.41 11.36 34.72
C CYS A 121 33.89 12.66 35.36
N ILE A 122 34.12 13.71 34.56
CA ILE A 122 34.55 15.01 35.07
C ILE A 122 33.54 15.59 36.07
N ILE A 123 32.26 15.52 35.76
CA ILE A 123 31.19 16.04 36.62
C ILE A 123 31.07 15.22 37.92
N LEU A 124 31.12 13.89 37.86
CA LEU A 124 30.98 13.01 39.03
C LEU A 124 32.16 13.15 40.03
N PHE A 125 33.39 13.34 39.51
CA PHE A 125 34.57 13.54 40.34
C PHE A 125 34.74 14.98 40.86
N THR A 126 33.83 15.90 40.51
CA THR A 126 33.88 17.31 40.93
C THR A 126 34.06 17.50 42.43
N PRO A 127 33.36 16.77 43.37
CA PRO A 127 33.51 16.96 44.79
C PRO A 127 34.94 16.70 45.32
N ILE A 128 35.73 15.91 44.58
CA ILE A 128 37.11 15.54 44.96
C ILE A 128 38.13 16.41 44.22
N THR A 129 37.87 16.68 42.95
CA THR A 129 38.89 17.32 42.07
C THR A 129 38.72 18.82 41.94
N ASN A 130 37.54 19.36 42.20
CA ASN A 130 37.19 20.77 41.99
C ASN A 130 37.40 21.26 40.54
N HIS A 131 37.52 20.35 39.57
CA HIS A 131 37.88 20.70 38.20
C HIS A 131 36.73 21.21 37.35
N PHE A 132 35.48 20.79 37.65
CA PHE A 132 34.33 21.25 36.90
C PHE A 132 33.65 22.48 37.52
N PHE A 133 33.41 22.46 38.84
CA PHE A 133 33.00 23.60 39.63
C PHE A 133 33.46 23.44 41.08
N THR A 134 33.54 24.57 41.82
CA THR A 134 33.69 24.60 43.27
C THR A 134 32.52 25.33 43.91
N TYR A 135 32.11 24.84 45.07
CA TYR A 135 31.05 25.47 45.84
C TYR A 135 31.53 25.58 47.32
N GLU A 136 32.05 26.75 47.67
CA GLU A 136 32.61 27.00 48.99
C GLU A 136 32.01 28.29 49.55
N ASN A 137 31.65 28.27 50.85
CA ASN A 137 31.09 29.42 51.55
C ASN A 137 29.90 30.09 50.83
N GLY A 138 29.05 29.28 50.15
CA GLY A 138 27.91 29.80 49.39
C GLY A 138 28.24 30.43 48.04
N VAL A 139 29.50 30.41 47.61
CA VAL A 139 29.92 30.95 46.32
C VAL A 139 30.22 29.85 45.34
N PHE A 140 29.51 29.89 44.20
CA PHE A 140 29.77 29.00 43.07
C PHE A 140 30.84 29.61 42.15
N ARG A 141 31.88 28.82 41.84
CA ARG A 141 32.93 29.18 40.89
C ARG A 141 33.08 28.09 39.84
N THR A 142 33.22 28.48 38.59
CA THR A 142 33.51 27.57 37.49
C THR A 142 34.92 27.05 37.54
N GLY A 143 35.08 25.73 37.43
CA GLY A 143 36.40 25.09 37.33
C GLY A 143 36.97 25.13 35.92
N MET A 144 38.21 24.65 35.78
CA MET A 144 38.96 24.63 34.51
C MET A 144 38.23 23.88 33.38
N PHE A 145 37.52 22.81 33.71
CA PHE A 145 36.78 21.97 32.72
C PHE A 145 35.31 22.33 32.57
N PHE A 146 34.83 23.44 33.12
CA PHE A 146 33.43 23.86 32.99
C PHE A 146 32.99 24.02 31.51
N SER A 147 33.91 24.52 30.66
CA SER A 147 33.69 24.69 29.22
C SER A 147 33.46 23.35 28.46
N VAL A 148 33.85 22.21 29.04
CA VAL A 148 33.61 20.87 28.42
C VAL A 148 32.15 20.66 28.14
N LEU A 149 31.23 21.13 28.97
CA LEU A 149 29.81 21.06 28.76
C LEU A 149 29.41 21.70 27.43
N HIS A 150 29.83 22.94 27.18
CA HIS A 150 29.50 23.69 25.96
C HIS A 150 30.18 23.07 24.72
N VAL A 151 31.40 22.57 24.87
CA VAL A 151 32.14 21.89 23.80
C VAL A 151 31.40 20.61 23.38
N VAL A 152 30.98 19.77 24.34
CA VAL A 152 30.25 18.53 24.06
C VAL A 152 28.87 18.81 23.42
N MET A 153 28.15 19.80 23.94
CA MET A 153 26.84 20.20 23.36
C MET A 153 26.99 20.67 21.90
N THR A 154 27.97 21.53 21.63
CA THR A 154 28.28 22.05 20.29
C THR A 154 28.75 20.93 19.37
N LEU A 155 29.62 20.02 19.83
CA LEU A 155 30.09 18.88 19.06
C LEU A 155 28.93 17.99 18.56
N TYR A 156 28.00 17.64 19.45
CA TYR A 156 26.84 16.83 19.07
C TYR A 156 25.87 17.56 18.13
N ALA A 157 25.65 18.86 18.36
CA ALA A 157 24.78 19.64 17.46
C ALA A 157 25.38 19.73 16.05
N VAL A 158 26.71 19.99 15.95
CA VAL A 158 27.44 20.02 14.67
C VAL A 158 27.45 18.62 14.03
N ALA A 159 27.67 17.56 14.81
CA ALA A 159 27.65 16.19 14.32
C ALA A 159 26.27 15.82 13.72
N CYS A 160 25.17 16.23 14.35
CA CYS A 160 23.82 16.04 13.83
C CYS A 160 23.61 16.72 12.46
N ILE A 161 24.06 17.98 12.31
CA ILE A 161 23.95 18.73 11.05
C ILE A 161 24.81 18.07 9.96
N LEU A 162 26.05 17.74 10.26
CA LEU A 162 26.99 17.12 9.31
C LEU A 162 26.46 15.74 8.86
N TYR A 163 25.99 14.93 9.81
CA TYR A 163 25.39 13.65 9.50
C TYR A 163 24.18 13.80 8.56
N ALA A 164 23.26 14.71 8.87
CA ALA A 164 22.08 14.97 8.04
C ALA A 164 22.46 15.52 6.66
N ALA A 165 23.51 16.36 6.57
CA ALA A 165 23.97 16.93 5.30
C ALA A 165 24.64 15.86 4.40
N VAL A 166 25.53 15.04 4.97
CA VAL A 166 26.22 13.95 4.24
C VAL A 166 25.25 12.87 3.77
N ARG A 167 24.24 12.56 4.60
CA ARG A 167 23.24 11.53 4.34
C ARG A 167 21.90 12.09 3.83
N LYS A 168 21.91 13.24 3.17
CA LYS A 168 20.71 13.95 2.71
C LYS A 168 19.70 13.08 1.94
N VAL A 169 20.20 12.10 1.17
CA VAL A 169 19.37 11.15 0.40
C VAL A 169 18.47 10.29 1.32
N HIS A 170 18.88 10.05 2.56
CA HIS A 170 18.14 9.24 3.53
C HIS A 170 17.17 10.05 4.42
N PHE A 171 17.15 11.37 4.26
CA PHE A 171 16.24 12.25 4.99
C PHE A 171 15.18 12.83 4.09
N THR A 172 13.94 12.86 4.58
CA THR A 172 12.91 13.70 3.95
C THR A 172 13.27 15.16 4.15
N THR A 173 12.82 16.05 3.26
CA THR A 173 13.06 17.51 3.36
C THR A 173 12.57 18.08 4.70
N SER A 174 11.47 17.55 5.23
CA SER A 174 10.94 17.92 6.54
C SER A 174 11.87 17.50 7.67
N ALA A 175 12.33 16.24 7.67
CA ALA A 175 13.22 15.70 8.67
C ALA A 175 14.58 16.44 8.69
N PHE A 176 15.12 16.75 7.50
CA PHE A 176 16.35 17.54 7.40
C PHE A 176 16.20 18.94 8.03
N ARG A 177 15.12 19.66 7.71
CA ARG A 177 14.83 20.98 8.29
C ARG A 177 14.69 20.92 9.81
N THR A 178 14.08 19.87 10.34
CA THR A 178 13.93 19.64 11.78
C THR A 178 15.30 19.45 12.45
N VAL A 179 16.15 18.57 11.90
CA VAL A 179 17.50 18.33 12.44
C VAL A 179 18.33 19.61 12.41
N ALA A 180 18.30 20.34 11.31
CA ALA A 180 18.99 21.62 11.19
C ALA A 180 18.47 22.64 12.20
N GLY A 181 17.15 22.74 12.36
CA GLY A 181 16.51 23.71 13.27
C GLY A 181 16.90 23.52 14.73
N PHE A 182 16.75 22.31 15.27
CA PHE A 182 17.13 22.08 16.68
C PHE A 182 18.65 22.10 16.92
N SER A 183 19.45 21.69 15.93
CA SER A 183 20.91 21.76 16.05
C SER A 183 21.42 23.21 16.06
N LEU A 184 20.85 24.08 15.22
CA LEU A 184 21.13 25.51 15.21
C LEU A 184 20.75 26.16 16.55
N LEU A 185 19.62 25.78 17.14
CA LEU A 185 19.21 26.23 18.47
C LEU A 185 20.24 25.78 19.54
N GLY A 186 20.74 24.54 19.45
CA GLY A 186 21.77 24.04 20.37
C GLY A 186 23.06 24.83 20.30
N VAL A 187 23.57 25.08 19.08
CA VAL A 187 24.79 25.91 18.90
C VAL A 187 24.53 27.35 19.34
N GLY A 188 23.41 27.93 18.96
CA GLY A 188 23.06 29.31 19.33
C GLY A 188 22.94 29.51 20.85
N SER A 189 22.34 28.53 21.56
CA SER A 189 22.25 28.58 23.03
C SER A 189 23.62 28.50 23.70
N ALA A 190 24.52 27.63 23.19
CA ALA A 190 25.90 27.53 23.74
C ALA A 190 26.68 28.85 23.55
N VAL A 191 26.56 29.48 22.37
CA VAL A 191 27.19 30.79 22.10
C VAL A 191 26.63 31.86 23.02
N LEU A 192 25.32 31.92 23.22
CA LEU A 192 24.66 32.90 24.09
C LEU A 192 25.07 32.73 25.55
N GLU A 193 25.21 31.50 26.05
CA GLU A 193 25.67 31.24 27.43
C GLU A 193 27.14 31.63 27.64
N ILE A 194 27.98 31.44 26.63
CA ILE A 194 29.39 31.89 26.69
C ILE A 194 29.45 33.43 26.67
N ALA A 195 28.60 34.09 25.86
CA ALA A 195 28.60 35.55 25.73
C ALA A 195 27.98 36.26 26.94
N TRP A 196 26.97 35.64 27.58
CA TRP A 196 26.26 36.19 28.75
C TRP A 196 26.16 35.15 29.87
N PRO A 197 27.25 34.90 30.62
CA PRO A 197 27.25 33.98 31.74
C PRO A 197 26.21 34.35 32.80
N GLY A 198 25.39 33.37 33.24
CA GLY A 198 24.32 33.59 34.22
C GLY A 198 22.89 33.61 33.62
N ASN A 199 22.76 33.84 32.31
CA ASN A 199 21.47 33.67 31.62
C ASN A 199 21.39 32.28 31.03
N ASN A 200 20.82 31.31 31.76
CA ASN A 200 20.63 29.93 31.31
C ASN A 200 19.55 29.83 30.22
N VAL A 201 19.91 30.24 29.00
CA VAL A 201 18.97 30.19 27.84
C VAL A 201 18.82 28.77 27.30
N ALA A 202 19.72 27.85 27.65
CA ALA A 202 19.74 26.49 27.10
C ALA A 202 18.44 25.71 27.42
N SER A 203 17.84 25.88 28.60
CA SER A 203 16.57 25.20 28.92
C SER A 203 15.44 25.56 27.96
N VAL A 204 15.31 26.85 27.60
CA VAL A 204 14.34 27.30 26.62
C VAL A 204 14.69 26.81 25.22
N ALA A 205 15.98 26.79 24.87
CA ALA A 205 16.44 26.25 23.60
C ALA A 205 16.17 24.74 23.50
N ILE A 206 16.36 23.96 24.57
CA ILE A 206 16.00 22.54 24.67
C ILE A 206 14.48 22.36 24.50
N ALA A 207 13.66 23.18 25.19
CA ALA A 207 12.21 23.10 25.05
C ALA A 207 11.76 23.43 23.62
N ALA A 208 12.34 24.44 22.97
CA ALA A 208 12.08 24.78 21.58
C ALA A 208 12.54 23.67 20.61
N ALA A 209 13.71 23.07 20.86
CA ALA A 209 14.23 21.94 20.09
C ALA A 209 13.29 20.72 20.18
N MET A 210 12.78 20.42 21.37
CA MET A 210 11.81 19.35 21.58
C MET A 210 10.48 19.64 20.89
N LEU A 211 10.04 20.89 20.89
CA LEU A 211 8.83 21.30 20.16
C LEU A 211 8.99 21.13 18.64
N ILE A 212 10.14 21.55 18.08
CA ILE A 212 10.46 21.36 16.66
C ILE A 212 10.51 19.86 16.32
N ALA A 213 11.15 19.04 17.15
CA ALA A 213 11.21 17.59 16.97
C ALA A 213 9.80 16.98 17.03
N TYR A 214 8.95 17.42 17.96
CA TYR A 214 7.57 16.97 18.09
C TYR A 214 6.73 17.30 16.84
N LEU A 215 6.82 18.51 16.33
CA LEU A 215 6.08 18.93 15.13
C LEU A 215 6.47 18.16 13.86
N SER A 216 7.64 17.51 13.87
CA SER A 216 8.11 16.65 12.78
C SER A 216 7.68 15.19 12.90
N LEU A 217 7.14 14.77 14.06
CA LEU A 217 6.60 13.43 14.21
C LEU A 217 5.32 13.30 13.37
N PRO A 218 5.05 12.10 12.78
CA PRO A 218 3.77 11.84 12.15
C PRO A 218 2.64 12.14 13.13
N LYS A 219 1.63 12.85 12.66
CA LYS A 219 0.46 13.14 13.50
C LYS A 219 -0.20 11.82 13.89
N PRO A 220 -0.52 11.57 15.17
CA PRO A 220 -1.18 10.34 15.60
C PRO A 220 -2.49 10.08 14.83
N GLU A 221 -3.19 11.13 14.43
CA GLU A 221 -4.43 11.07 13.64
C GLU A 221 -4.21 10.47 12.24
N SER A 222 -3.02 10.61 11.66
CA SER A 222 -2.68 10.03 10.35
C SER A 222 -2.29 8.56 10.42
N VAL A 223 -2.09 7.99 11.60
CA VAL A 223 -1.63 6.60 11.78
C VAL A 223 -2.66 5.70 12.49
N ILE A 224 -3.83 6.27 12.85
CA ILE A 224 -4.93 5.55 13.53
C ILE A 224 -6.13 5.50 12.59
N ASP A 225 -6.76 4.33 12.50
CA ASP A 225 -8.05 4.17 11.82
C ASP A 225 -9.19 4.72 12.68
N HIS A 226 -9.94 5.69 12.16
CA HIS A 226 -10.99 6.39 12.90
C HIS A 226 -12.18 5.50 13.29
N LEU A 227 -12.47 4.44 12.52
CA LEU A 227 -13.58 3.55 12.81
C LEU A 227 -13.26 2.62 13.97
N THR A 228 -12.06 2.04 13.96
CA THR A 228 -11.68 0.94 14.85
C THR A 228 -10.77 1.35 15.99
N GLY A 229 -10.05 2.48 15.86
CA GLY A 229 -9.05 2.91 16.81
C GLY A 229 -7.74 2.10 16.79
N LEU A 230 -7.62 1.12 15.89
CA LEU A 230 -6.36 0.42 15.64
C LEU A 230 -5.38 1.31 14.85
N LEU A 231 -4.12 0.92 14.82
CA LEU A 231 -3.16 1.49 13.88
C LEU A 231 -3.58 1.15 12.44
N ASN A 232 -3.37 2.08 11.50
CA ASN A 232 -3.77 1.90 10.11
C ASN A 232 -2.66 1.23 9.26
N LEU A 233 -2.90 1.09 7.96
CA LEU A 233 -1.97 0.51 7.00
C LEU A 233 -0.62 1.23 6.94
N ASP A 234 -0.60 2.56 6.94
CA ASP A 234 0.65 3.34 6.90
C ASP A 234 1.49 3.06 8.15
N ALA A 235 0.83 2.92 9.30
CA ALA A 235 1.48 2.53 10.54
C ALA A 235 2.05 1.11 10.48
N MET A 236 1.36 0.16 9.85
CA MET A 236 1.86 -1.20 9.63
C MET A 236 3.10 -1.19 8.76
N MET A 237 3.06 -0.51 7.61
CA MET A 237 4.21 -0.39 6.70
C MET A 237 5.41 0.24 7.41
N ALA A 238 5.21 1.35 8.12
CA ALA A 238 6.30 2.00 8.86
C ALA A 238 6.90 1.11 9.98
N TYR A 239 6.07 0.30 10.63
CA TYR A 239 6.53 -0.63 11.66
C TYR A 239 7.30 -1.81 11.07
N THR A 240 6.80 -2.40 9.98
CA THR A 240 7.47 -3.50 9.29
C THR A 240 8.77 -3.04 8.61
N ASP A 241 8.81 -1.83 8.03
CA ASP A 241 10.04 -1.22 7.52
C ASP A 241 11.12 -1.16 8.62
N GLU A 242 10.76 -0.72 9.83
CA GLU A 242 11.71 -0.70 10.95
C GLU A 242 12.21 -2.09 11.35
N LEU A 243 11.34 -3.12 11.29
CA LEU A 243 11.75 -4.49 11.60
C LEU A 243 12.69 -5.05 10.54
N ILE A 244 12.43 -4.77 9.26
CA ILE A 244 13.28 -5.14 8.12
C ILE A 244 14.65 -4.44 8.21
N GLU A 245 14.66 -3.12 8.41
CA GLU A 245 15.90 -2.36 8.57
C GLU A 245 16.79 -2.88 9.71
N ARG A 246 16.17 -3.45 10.75
CA ARG A 246 16.86 -4.04 11.90
C ARG A 246 17.26 -5.49 11.73
N GLU A 247 16.96 -6.08 10.58
CA GLU A 247 17.17 -7.52 10.34
C GLU A 247 16.51 -8.39 11.44
N LYS A 248 15.37 -7.94 12.01
CA LYS A 248 14.61 -8.70 13.00
C LYS A 248 13.63 -9.63 12.31
N ARG A 249 13.62 -10.88 12.71
CA ARG A 249 12.55 -11.80 12.32
C ARG A 249 11.23 -11.32 12.89
N PHE A 250 10.21 -11.32 12.08
CA PHE A 250 8.84 -11.02 12.49
C PHE A 250 7.87 -11.91 11.70
N TYR A 251 6.66 -11.97 12.19
CA TYR A 251 5.60 -12.82 11.68
C TYR A 251 4.37 -11.96 11.46
N VAL A 252 3.65 -12.20 10.39
CA VAL A 252 2.46 -11.39 10.04
C VAL A 252 1.28 -12.31 9.80
N LEU A 253 0.17 -12.04 10.48
CA LEU A 253 -1.15 -12.57 10.16
C LEU A 253 -1.95 -11.48 9.49
N VAL A 254 -2.35 -11.69 8.26
CA VAL A 254 -3.30 -10.81 7.58
C VAL A 254 -4.62 -11.53 7.47
N MET A 255 -5.68 -10.85 7.84
CA MET A 255 -6.99 -11.46 7.94
C MET A 255 -8.07 -10.60 7.29
N LYS A 256 -9.08 -11.25 6.74
CA LYS A 256 -10.24 -10.63 6.12
C LYS A 256 -11.52 -11.23 6.65
N VAL A 257 -12.44 -10.39 7.10
CA VAL A 257 -13.79 -10.79 7.51
C VAL A 257 -14.69 -10.81 6.27
N GLU A 258 -15.02 -11.99 5.75
CA GLU A 258 -15.63 -12.16 4.43
C GLU A 258 -17.06 -11.65 4.33
N ASN A 259 -17.88 -11.90 5.34
CA ASN A 259 -19.33 -11.70 5.27
C ASN A 259 -19.80 -10.29 5.69
N VAL A 260 -18.90 -9.31 5.85
CA VAL A 260 -19.27 -7.93 6.24
C VAL A 260 -20.22 -7.27 5.21
N ARG A 261 -20.00 -7.51 3.89
CA ARG A 261 -20.91 -7.00 2.85
C ARG A 261 -22.32 -7.51 3.01
N ARG A 262 -22.47 -8.81 3.31
CA ARG A 262 -23.77 -9.44 3.55
C ARG A 262 -24.44 -8.89 4.80
N ILE A 263 -23.66 -8.66 5.86
CA ILE A 263 -24.15 -8.02 7.09
C ILE A 263 -24.65 -6.61 6.78
N ASN A 264 -23.88 -5.81 6.02
CA ASN A 264 -24.30 -4.48 5.59
C ASN A 264 -25.59 -4.46 4.78
N SER A 265 -25.77 -5.43 3.88
CA SER A 265 -26.97 -5.52 3.03
C SER A 265 -28.22 -5.94 3.79
N ILE A 266 -28.09 -6.76 4.85
CA ILE A 266 -29.22 -7.27 5.64
C ILE A 266 -29.54 -6.34 6.81
N PHE A 267 -28.53 -5.88 7.56
CA PHE A 267 -28.70 -5.17 8.83
C PHE A 267 -28.27 -3.70 8.78
N GLY A 268 -27.81 -3.24 7.63
CA GLY A 268 -27.35 -1.86 7.41
C GLY A 268 -25.91 -1.60 7.84
N TYR A 269 -25.33 -0.50 7.33
CA TYR A 269 -23.93 -0.13 7.56
C TYR A 269 -23.54 0.11 9.02
N THR A 270 -24.51 0.48 9.87
CA THR A 270 -24.29 0.68 11.33
C THR A 270 -23.87 -0.63 11.99
N ILE A 271 -24.56 -1.72 11.70
CA ILE A 271 -24.24 -3.04 12.27
C ILE A 271 -22.91 -3.55 11.73
N GLY A 272 -22.64 -3.41 10.42
CA GLY A 272 -21.34 -3.78 9.86
C GLY A 272 -20.17 -2.98 10.43
N SER A 273 -20.36 -1.68 10.68
CA SER A 273 -19.34 -0.85 11.34
C SER A 273 -19.10 -1.28 12.79
N LEU A 274 -20.15 -1.64 13.53
CA LEU A 274 -20.03 -2.19 14.87
C LEU A 274 -19.36 -3.56 14.86
N THR A 275 -19.64 -4.41 13.86
CA THR A 275 -18.96 -5.70 13.65
C THR A 275 -17.45 -5.50 13.54
N LEU A 276 -17.02 -4.62 12.64
CA LEU A 276 -15.60 -4.32 12.46
C LEU A 276 -14.96 -3.73 13.71
N ARG A 277 -15.70 -2.91 14.46
CA ARG A 277 -15.23 -2.35 15.74
C ARG A 277 -15.07 -3.42 16.82
N ASN A 278 -16.00 -4.38 16.92
CA ASN A 278 -15.89 -5.49 17.86
C ASN A 278 -14.70 -6.42 17.53
N VAL A 279 -14.47 -6.72 16.23
CA VAL A 279 -13.28 -7.45 15.79
C VAL A 279 -12.01 -6.69 16.17
N ALA A 280 -11.97 -5.38 15.95
CA ALA A 280 -10.84 -4.55 16.34
C ALA A 280 -10.60 -4.50 17.85
N ASP A 281 -11.66 -4.41 18.65
CA ASP A 281 -11.58 -4.47 20.13
C ASP A 281 -11.00 -5.83 20.59
N TYR A 282 -11.35 -6.93 19.92
CA TYR A 282 -10.71 -8.23 20.16
C TYR A 282 -9.22 -8.22 19.80
N LEU A 283 -8.86 -7.77 18.60
CA LEU A 283 -7.47 -7.70 18.15
C LEU A 283 -6.61 -6.76 19.00
N SER A 284 -7.21 -5.71 19.56
CA SER A 284 -6.53 -4.76 20.44
C SER A 284 -5.99 -5.39 21.72
N THR A 285 -6.52 -6.56 22.14
CA THR A 285 -6.02 -7.30 23.30
C THR A 285 -4.62 -7.86 23.10
N PHE A 286 -4.19 -8.04 21.85
CA PHE A 286 -2.84 -8.46 21.53
C PHE A 286 -1.85 -7.28 21.59
N SER A 287 -2.32 -6.03 21.47
CA SER A 287 -1.49 -4.83 21.47
C SER A 287 -1.22 -4.32 22.89
N PRO A 288 0.05 -4.09 23.28
CA PRO A 288 0.43 -3.73 24.65
C PRO A 288 -0.22 -2.45 25.14
N ASP A 289 -0.37 -1.45 24.26
CA ASP A 289 -0.92 -0.12 24.55
C ASP A 289 -2.44 -0.07 24.71
N LEU A 290 -3.17 -1.06 24.18
CA LEU A 290 -4.63 -1.12 24.22
C LEU A 290 -5.17 -2.25 25.10
N ARG A 291 -4.33 -3.20 25.51
CA ARG A 291 -4.71 -4.41 26.20
C ARG A 291 -5.54 -4.14 27.47
N GLU A 292 -5.08 -3.20 28.28
CA GLU A 292 -5.78 -2.84 29.53
C GLU A 292 -7.12 -2.14 29.24
N ARG A 293 -7.17 -1.22 28.29
CA ARG A 293 -8.40 -0.55 27.86
C ARG A 293 -9.43 -1.55 27.30
N SER A 294 -8.97 -2.52 26.53
CA SER A 294 -9.82 -3.56 25.95
C SER A 294 -10.39 -4.47 27.03
N ARG A 295 -9.58 -4.86 28.03
CA ARG A 295 -10.03 -5.62 29.19
C ARG A 295 -11.09 -4.85 29.99
N LEU A 296 -10.84 -3.58 30.31
CA LEU A 296 -11.78 -2.72 31.05
C LEU A 296 -13.11 -2.55 30.31
N ARG A 297 -13.06 -2.36 28.97
CA ARG A 297 -14.27 -2.25 28.13
C ARG A 297 -15.11 -3.51 28.17
N ARG A 298 -14.53 -4.69 28.11
CA ARG A 298 -15.23 -5.97 28.18
C ARG A 298 -15.87 -6.22 29.56
N HIS A 299 -15.30 -5.63 30.61
CA HIS A 299 -15.87 -5.67 31.98
C HIS A 299 -16.86 -4.54 32.27
N SER A 300 -16.98 -3.54 31.41
CA SER A 300 -17.87 -2.40 31.63
C SER A 300 -19.35 -2.77 31.51
N ALA A 301 -20.22 -1.96 32.15
CA ALA A 301 -21.67 -2.18 32.13
C ALA A 301 -22.29 -2.15 30.73
N ASP A 302 -21.66 -1.40 29.83
CA ASP A 302 -22.11 -1.16 28.46
C ASP A 302 -21.58 -2.18 27.42
N TYR A 303 -20.83 -3.20 27.85
CA TYR A 303 -20.39 -4.27 26.96
C TYR A 303 -21.57 -5.19 26.67
N GLU A 304 -22.03 -5.21 25.43
CA GLU A 304 -23.24 -5.92 24.99
C GLU A 304 -23.17 -7.47 25.11
N GLY A 305 -22.04 -8.03 25.54
CA GLY A 305 -21.81 -9.46 25.80
C GLY A 305 -21.94 -9.91 27.27
N LYS A 306 -22.50 -9.08 28.16
CA LYS A 306 -22.64 -9.37 29.60
C LYS A 306 -23.68 -10.41 29.95
N GLY A 307 -23.52 -11.56 29.58
CA GLY A 307 -24.35 -12.69 30.05
C GLY A 307 -23.60 -14.00 29.78
N ASN A 308 -22.94 -14.09 28.65
CA ASN A 308 -22.11 -15.22 28.29
C ASN A 308 -20.86 -14.67 27.55
N MET A 309 -19.81 -14.37 28.30
CA MET A 309 -18.50 -14.08 27.64
C MET A 309 -18.12 -15.33 26.88
N PRO A 310 -17.80 -15.21 25.57
CA PRO A 310 -17.32 -16.32 24.76
C PRO A 310 -16.14 -17.03 25.44
N ALA A 311 -16.11 -18.37 25.41
CA ALA A 311 -15.06 -19.15 26.04
C ALA A 311 -13.66 -18.79 25.53
N ALA A 312 -13.56 -18.46 24.24
CA ALA A 312 -12.33 -17.96 23.61
C ALA A 312 -11.87 -16.62 24.22
N ASP A 313 -12.80 -15.70 24.52
CA ASP A 313 -12.49 -14.41 25.16
C ASP A 313 -12.01 -14.60 26.60
N ALA A 314 -12.63 -15.52 27.35
CA ALA A 314 -12.22 -15.86 28.69
C ALA A 314 -10.80 -16.45 28.74
N ARG A 315 -10.49 -17.42 27.87
CA ARG A 315 -9.14 -18.02 27.75
C ARG A 315 -8.07 -16.99 27.41
N LEU A 316 -8.38 -16.03 26.52
CA LEU A 316 -7.44 -14.96 26.16
C LEU A 316 -7.15 -14.02 27.33
N MET A 317 -8.14 -13.75 28.19
CA MET A 317 -7.96 -12.89 29.36
C MET A 317 -7.05 -13.51 30.42
N GLU A 318 -7.04 -14.82 30.56
CA GLU A 318 -6.22 -15.55 31.54
C GLU A 318 -4.74 -15.61 31.11
N LYS A 319 -4.43 -15.55 29.81
CA LYS A 319 -3.07 -15.67 29.31
C LYS A 319 -2.37 -14.33 29.11
N THR A 320 -1.10 -14.26 29.52
CA THR A 320 -0.20 -13.13 29.27
C THR A 320 0.58 -13.42 28.00
N LEU A 321 0.08 -12.95 26.86
CA LEU A 321 0.80 -13.06 25.59
C LEU A 321 1.95 -12.03 25.50
N PRO A 322 3.09 -12.39 24.90
CA PRO A 322 4.09 -11.41 24.49
C PRO A 322 3.47 -10.37 23.55
N PRO A 323 4.05 -9.15 23.49
CA PRO A 323 3.47 -8.06 22.72
C PRO A 323 3.44 -8.35 21.22
N ALA A 324 2.26 -8.17 20.63
CA ALA A 324 2.04 -8.10 19.19
C ALA A 324 1.27 -6.83 18.86
N TRP A 325 1.30 -6.38 17.60
CA TRP A 325 0.66 -5.13 17.20
C TRP A 325 -0.43 -5.41 16.18
N ALA A 326 -1.63 -4.92 16.46
CA ALA A 326 -2.79 -5.05 15.59
C ALA A 326 -3.00 -3.77 14.77
N PHE A 327 -3.30 -3.98 13.49
CA PHE A 327 -3.47 -2.93 12.49
C PHE A 327 -4.79 -3.13 11.76
N ARG A 328 -5.41 -2.01 11.38
CA ARG A 328 -6.51 -1.98 10.43
C ARG A 328 -5.92 -1.67 9.05
N MET A 329 -6.17 -2.55 8.10
CA MET A 329 -5.75 -2.32 6.72
C MET A 329 -6.82 -1.59 5.92
N MET A 330 -7.38 -2.19 4.91
CA MET A 330 -8.43 -1.59 4.10
C MET A 330 -9.76 -2.35 4.25
N SER A 331 -10.88 -1.64 4.13
CA SER A 331 -12.22 -2.22 4.13
C SER A 331 -12.49 -3.15 5.33
N ASN A 332 -12.50 -4.46 5.15
CA ASN A 332 -12.74 -5.51 6.15
C ASN A 332 -11.49 -6.33 6.50
N GLN A 333 -10.30 -5.76 6.26
CA GLN A 333 -9.01 -6.42 6.46
C GLN A 333 -8.30 -5.88 7.70
N PHE A 334 -7.60 -6.78 8.40
CA PHE A 334 -6.78 -6.50 9.57
C PHE A 334 -5.43 -7.21 9.46
N ALA A 335 -4.45 -6.75 10.20
CA ALA A 335 -3.18 -7.44 10.34
C ALA A 335 -2.72 -7.49 11.80
N VAL A 336 -2.00 -8.54 12.16
CA VAL A 336 -1.29 -8.64 13.43
C VAL A 336 0.17 -8.97 13.15
N VAL A 337 1.07 -8.16 13.70
CA VAL A 337 2.52 -8.34 13.56
C VAL A 337 3.11 -8.70 14.91
N SER A 338 3.85 -9.81 14.97
CA SER A 338 4.57 -10.30 16.16
C SER A 338 6.04 -10.52 15.86
N THR A 339 6.89 -10.48 16.89
CA THR A 339 8.34 -10.73 16.78
C THR A 339 8.75 -12.07 17.39
N SER A 340 7.80 -12.90 17.77
CA SER A 340 7.99 -14.23 18.35
C SER A 340 7.09 -15.22 17.65
N GLU A 341 7.65 -16.36 17.22
CA GLU A 341 6.93 -17.45 16.57
C GLU A 341 5.85 -18.04 17.47
N SER A 342 6.21 -18.32 18.74
CA SER A 342 5.26 -18.86 19.71
C SER A 342 4.07 -17.91 19.98
N THR A 343 4.30 -16.61 19.94
CA THR A 343 3.22 -15.60 20.04
C THR A 343 2.33 -15.64 18.81
N HIS A 344 2.93 -15.74 17.64
CA HIS A 344 2.23 -15.81 16.37
C HIS A 344 1.28 -17.01 16.30
N GLU A 345 1.77 -18.21 16.63
CA GLU A 345 0.97 -19.44 16.66
C GLU A 345 -0.17 -19.39 17.69
N GLN A 346 0.10 -18.84 18.88
CA GLN A 346 -0.92 -18.66 19.88
C GLN A 346 -2.02 -17.68 19.43
N ILE A 347 -1.65 -16.58 18.79
CA ILE A 347 -2.61 -15.62 18.25
C ILE A 347 -3.46 -16.27 17.16
N LEU A 348 -2.87 -17.03 16.26
CA LEU A 348 -3.59 -17.75 15.21
C LEU A 348 -4.62 -18.73 15.83
N SER A 349 -4.22 -19.51 16.83
CA SER A 349 -5.14 -20.41 17.55
C SER A 349 -6.29 -19.63 18.21
N PHE A 350 -6.00 -18.52 18.89
CA PHE A 350 -7.05 -17.69 19.52
C PHE A 350 -8.00 -17.04 18.50
N LEU A 351 -7.50 -16.72 17.30
CA LEU A 351 -8.36 -16.20 16.25
C LEU A 351 -9.32 -17.29 15.74
N HIS A 352 -8.83 -18.50 15.50
CA HIS A 352 -9.67 -19.63 15.09
C HIS A 352 -10.74 -19.91 16.13
N ASP A 353 -10.35 -20.12 17.40
CA ASP A 353 -11.29 -20.37 18.50
C ASP A 353 -12.38 -19.27 18.58
N ARG A 354 -11.97 -18.01 18.41
CA ARG A 354 -12.91 -16.87 18.54
C ARG A 354 -13.89 -16.77 17.38
N PHE A 355 -13.44 -17.08 16.17
CA PHE A 355 -14.30 -16.96 14.98
C PHE A 355 -15.20 -18.19 14.76
N GLU A 356 -14.97 -19.29 15.48
CA GLU A 356 -15.90 -20.42 15.59
C GLU A 356 -17.11 -20.07 16.47
N GLU A 357 -16.95 -19.12 17.43
CA GLU A 357 -18.02 -18.68 18.33
C GLU A 357 -18.79 -17.49 17.72
N PRO A 358 -20.14 -17.40 17.94
CA PRO A 358 -20.95 -16.28 17.48
C PRO A 358 -20.50 -14.92 18.08
N TRP A 359 -20.65 -13.87 17.30
CA TRP A 359 -20.44 -12.49 17.73
C TRP A 359 -21.77 -11.83 18.09
N HIS A 360 -21.89 -11.36 19.32
CA HIS A 360 -23.10 -10.69 19.81
C HIS A 360 -22.98 -9.18 19.57
N ILE A 361 -23.82 -8.63 18.69
CA ILE A 361 -23.79 -7.22 18.30
C ILE A 361 -25.23 -6.69 18.33
N ARG A 362 -25.53 -5.82 19.30
CA ARG A 362 -26.87 -5.24 19.51
C ARG A 362 -28.01 -6.29 19.53
N GLY A 363 -27.81 -7.37 20.25
CA GLY A 363 -28.79 -8.44 20.38
C GLY A 363 -28.88 -9.38 19.17
N LEU A 364 -28.04 -9.19 18.15
CA LEU A 364 -27.91 -10.10 17.01
C LEU A 364 -26.75 -11.07 17.26
N GLU A 365 -26.96 -12.34 16.93
CA GLU A 365 -25.90 -13.35 16.87
C GLU A 365 -25.40 -13.47 15.43
N LEU A 366 -24.13 -13.13 15.20
CA LEU A 366 -23.51 -13.11 13.88
C LEU A 366 -22.33 -14.08 13.83
N ASN A 367 -22.40 -15.06 12.95
CA ASN A 367 -21.25 -15.92 12.64
C ASN A 367 -20.36 -15.20 11.62
N LEU A 368 -19.15 -14.84 12.02
CA LEU A 368 -18.19 -14.18 11.16
C LEU A 368 -17.25 -15.21 10.51
N MET A 369 -17.03 -15.07 9.22
CA MET A 369 -16.12 -15.91 8.47
C MET A 369 -14.78 -15.19 8.31
N LEU A 370 -13.70 -15.84 8.76
CA LEU A 370 -12.36 -15.30 8.75
C LEU A 370 -11.50 -16.03 7.72
N THR A 371 -10.91 -15.30 6.77
CA THR A 371 -9.86 -15.78 5.87
C THR A 371 -8.52 -15.23 6.34
N VAL A 372 -7.49 -16.08 6.45
CA VAL A 372 -6.18 -15.69 6.99
C VAL A 372 -5.06 -16.03 6.00
N ALA A 373 -4.19 -15.07 5.76
CA ALA A 373 -2.89 -15.27 5.12
C ALA A 373 -1.77 -15.14 6.18
N GLU A 374 -1.04 -16.21 6.39
CA GLU A 374 0.05 -16.31 7.36
C GLU A 374 1.39 -16.13 6.67
N MET A 375 2.24 -15.23 7.16
CA MET A 375 3.59 -14.99 6.66
C MET A 375 4.61 -15.30 7.76
N LYS A 376 5.36 -16.40 7.60
CA LYS A 376 6.40 -16.83 8.54
C LYS A 376 7.80 -16.38 8.10
N GLU A 377 8.05 -16.32 6.81
CA GLU A 377 9.33 -15.93 6.23
C GLU A 377 9.28 -14.48 5.75
N THR A 378 9.65 -13.56 6.63
CA THR A 378 9.61 -12.12 6.34
C THR A 378 10.98 -11.55 5.98
N GLY A 379 12.03 -12.36 5.96
CA GLY A 379 13.41 -11.92 5.68
C GLY A 379 13.69 -11.55 4.21
N SER A 380 12.82 -11.93 3.28
CA SER A 380 12.95 -11.66 1.84
C SER A 380 12.36 -10.31 1.42
N PHE A 381 11.55 -9.65 2.25
CA PHE A 381 10.95 -8.37 1.90
C PHE A 381 11.94 -7.21 1.99
N ALA A 382 12.00 -6.39 0.96
CA ALA A 382 12.81 -5.18 0.93
C ALA A 382 12.14 -4.01 1.70
N SER A 383 10.81 -4.02 1.80
CA SER A 383 10.03 -2.97 2.48
C SER A 383 8.66 -3.48 2.96
N GLY A 384 8.04 -2.74 3.88
CA GLY A 384 6.65 -2.97 4.30
C GLY A 384 5.65 -2.76 3.16
N SER A 385 5.98 -1.93 2.17
CA SER A 385 5.19 -1.78 0.94
C SER A 385 5.21 -3.04 0.09
N ASP A 386 6.35 -3.73 0.00
CA ASP A 386 6.45 -4.99 -0.75
C ASP A 386 5.68 -6.10 -0.03
N LEU A 387 5.78 -6.17 1.29
CA LEU A 387 4.94 -7.06 2.10
C LEU A 387 3.44 -6.80 1.84
N TYR A 388 3.02 -5.54 1.77
CA TYR A 388 1.62 -5.21 1.48
C TYR A 388 1.17 -5.62 0.08
N LYS A 389 2.02 -5.48 -0.95
CA LYS A 389 1.73 -5.98 -2.30
C LYS A 389 1.48 -7.49 -2.30
N VAL A 390 2.29 -8.25 -1.56
CA VAL A 390 2.07 -9.69 -1.35
C VAL A 390 0.67 -9.95 -0.80
N VAL A 391 0.30 -9.22 0.24
CA VAL A 391 -1.03 -9.36 0.87
C VAL A 391 -2.16 -9.10 -0.12
N GLU A 392 -2.05 -8.06 -0.96
CA GLU A 392 -3.07 -7.71 -1.96
C GLU A 392 -3.29 -8.80 -3.00
N ILE A 393 -2.27 -9.59 -3.29
CA ILE A 393 -2.34 -10.68 -4.28
C ILE A 393 -2.79 -11.98 -3.61
N VAL A 394 -2.21 -12.32 -2.47
CA VAL A 394 -2.45 -13.61 -1.81
C VAL A 394 -3.82 -13.67 -1.15
N LEU A 395 -4.20 -12.64 -0.39
CA LEU A 395 -5.42 -12.67 0.40
C LEU A 395 -6.71 -12.90 -0.42
N PRO A 396 -6.88 -12.34 -1.63
CA PRO A 396 -8.01 -12.66 -2.50
C PRO A 396 -7.99 -14.08 -3.07
N ALA A 397 -6.81 -14.69 -3.18
CA ALA A 397 -6.63 -16.04 -3.72
C ALA A 397 -6.86 -17.14 -2.67
N VAL A 398 -6.88 -16.80 -1.38
CA VAL A 398 -7.19 -17.75 -0.30
C VAL A 398 -8.67 -18.11 -0.33
N PRO A 399 -9.04 -19.41 -0.30
CA PRO A 399 -10.43 -19.81 -0.18
C PRO A 399 -11.10 -19.17 1.05
N LYS A 400 -12.36 -18.79 0.92
CA LYS A 400 -13.08 -18.10 2.00
C LYS A 400 -13.23 -19.01 3.21
N GLY A 401 -12.79 -18.51 4.36
CA GLY A 401 -12.83 -19.24 5.61
C GLY A 401 -11.58 -20.05 5.93
N ASP A 402 -10.61 -20.12 4.99
CA ASP A 402 -9.39 -20.88 5.16
C ASP A 402 -8.22 -20.03 5.66
N THR A 403 -7.18 -20.74 6.11
CA THR A 403 -5.88 -20.17 6.48
C THR A 403 -4.81 -20.74 5.55
N VAL A 404 -4.05 -19.85 4.90
CA VAL A 404 -2.94 -20.23 4.00
C VAL A 404 -1.64 -19.59 4.47
N THR A 405 -0.58 -20.40 4.54
CA THR A 405 0.78 -19.89 4.76
C THR A 405 1.37 -19.47 3.42
N VAL A 406 1.83 -18.23 3.33
CA VAL A 406 2.44 -17.66 2.12
C VAL A 406 3.78 -18.30 1.87
N SER A 407 3.93 -18.95 0.71
CA SER A 407 5.11 -19.67 0.29
C SER A 407 6.08 -18.82 -0.55
N GLU A 408 7.30 -19.29 -0.77
CA GLU A 408 8.28 -18.69 -1.70
C GLU A 408 7.71 -18.53 -3.14
N ARG A 409 6.76 -19.38 -3.52
CA ARG A 409 6.13 -19.34 -4.84
C ARG A 409 5.30 -18.05 -5.03
N GLU A 410 4.55 -17.65 -4.03
CA GLU A 410 3.79 -16.38 -4.05
C GLU A 410 4.75 -15.19 -4.05
N LEU A 411 5.87 -15.29 -3.31
CA LEU A 411 6.91 -14.26 -3.31
C LEU A 411 7.54 -14.10 -4.70
N SER A 412 7.95 -15.20 -5.33
CA SER A 412 8.52 -15.17 -6.68
C SER A 412 7.56 -14.60 -7.72
N ARG A 413 6.25 -14.85 -7.58
CA ARG A 413 5.22 -14.25 -8.44
C ARG A 413 5.20 -12.73 -8.34
N ILE A 414 5.38 -12.19 -7.15
CA ILE A 414 5.35 -10.74 -6.92
C ILE A 414 6.62 -10.07 -7.44
N GLU A 415 7.78 -10.69 -7.23
CA GLU A 415 9.02 -10.22 -7.81
C GLU A 415 8.91 -10.15 -9.34
N ARG A 416 8.29 -11.17 -9.94
CA ARG A 416 7.97 -11.19 -11.36
C ARG A 416 7.04 -10.03 -11.76
N ASP A 417 5.95 -9.80 -11.03
CA ASP A 417 5.00 -8.72 -11.32
C ASP A 417 5.67 -7.32 -11.26
N VAL A 418 6.56 -7.10 -10.28
CA VAL A 418 7.32 -5.84 -10.16
C VAL A 418 8.33 -5.67 -11.30
N GLY A 419 8.97 -6.76 -11.70
CA GLY A 419 9.89 -6.76 -12.84
C GLY A 419 9.16 -6.50 -14.16
N LEU A 420 8.03 -7.19 -14.38
CA LEU A 420 7.17 -6.98 -15.55
C LEU A 420 6.62 -5.56 -15.65
N GLU A 421 6.28 -4.93 -14.53
CA GLU A 421 5.84 -3.53 -14.50
C GLU A 421 6.87 -2.60 -15.16
N LYS A 422 8.14 -2.69 -14.73
CA LYS A 422 9.22 -1.86 -15.28
C LYS A 422 9.50 -2.17 -16.77
N ALA A 423 9.46 -3.47 -17.11
CA ALA A 423 9.67 -3.91 -18.47
C ALA A 423 8.54 -3.39 -19.39
N LEU A 424 7.29 -3.42 -18.93
CA LEU A 424 6.14 -2.93 -19.67
C LEU A 424 6.17 -1.41 -19.85
N GLU A 425 6.51 -0.64 -18.80
CA GLU A 425 6.69 0.82 -18.91
C GLU A 425 7.71 1.18 -20.00
N LYS A 426 8.83 0.45 -20.04
CA LYS A 426 9.86 0.63 -21.06
C LYS A 426 9.36 0.26 -22.44
N ALA A 427 8.71 -0.91 -22.60
CA ALA A 427 8.20 -1.38 -23.89
C ALA A 427 7.14 -0.43 -24.47
N ILE A 428 6.27 0.16 -23.64
CA ILE A 428 5.31 1.16 -24.08
C ILE A 428 6.03 2.45 -24.55
N ALA A 429 7.02 2.92 -23.78
CA ALA A 429 7.76 4.14 -24.12
C ALA A 429 8.61 4.00 -25.40
N GLU A 430 9.11 2.80 -25.68
CA GLU A 430 9.91 2.47 -26.87
C GLU A 430 9.08 1.94 -28.05
N GLU A 431 7.75 1.84 -27.89
CA GLU A 431 6.80 1.25 -28.86
C GLU A 431 7.17 -0.21 -29.26
N ASP A 432 7.76 -0.97 -28.31
CA ASP A 432 8.24 -2.35 -28.51
C ASP A 432 7.16 -3.42 -28.22
N LEU A 433 5.90 -3.01 -28.15
CA LEU A 433 4.76 -3.92 -28.11
C LEU A 433 4.46 -4.45 -29.51
N GLN A 434 3.97 -5.69 -29.58
CA GLN A 434 3.54 -6.29 -30.84
C GLN A 434 2.03 -6.36 -30.92
N VAL A 435 1.47 -6.32 -32.14
CA VAL A 435 0.07 -6.62 -32.39
C VAL A 435 -0.03 -7.81 -33.34
N ARG A 436 -0.79 -8.81 -32.94
CA ARG A 436 -1.18 -9.95 -33.76
C ARG A 436 -2.62 -9.76 -34.24
N PHE A 437 -2.88 -10.25 -35.42
CA PHE A 437 -4.17 -10.12 -36.08
C PHE A 437 -4.78 -11.51 -36.24
N GLN A 438 -6.01 -11.70 -35.74
CA GLN A 438 -6.72 -12.97 -35.84
C GLN A 438 -7.92 -12.83 -36.77
N PRO A 439 -7.93 -13.55 -37.93
CA PRO A 439 -9.07 -13.58 -38.84
C PRO A 439 -10.32 -14.20 -38.18
N VAL A 440 -11.47 -13.61 -38.46
CA VAL A 440 -12.79 -14.10 -38.06
C VAL A 440 -13.52 -14.64 -39.29
N PHE A 441 -14.05 -15.85 -39.20
CA PHE A 441 -14.75 -16.53 -40.30
C PHE A 441 -16.21 -16.13 -40.30
N SER A 442 -16.71 -15.63 -41.44
CA SER A 442 -18.13 -15.35 -41.63
C SER A 442 -18.89 -16.61 -42.10
N VAL A 443 -19.87 -17.02 -41.34
CA VAL A 443 -20.71 -18.19 -41.69
C VAL A 443 -21.57 -17.88 -42.94
N ASN A 444 -21.99 -16.63 -43.07
CA ASN A 444 -22.88 -16.20 -44.15
C ASN A 444 -22.16 -16.12 -45.50
N THR A 445 -20.92 -15.58 -45.54
CA THR A 445 -20.19 -15.41 -46.81
C THR A 445 -19.20 -16.54 -47.08
N GLY A 446 -18.85 -17.33 -46.06
CA GLY A 446 -17.81 -18.37 -46.14
C GLY A 446 -16.40 -17.80 -46.30
N LYS A 447 -16.19 -16.55 -45.95
CA LYS A 447 -14.93 -15.80 -46.13
C LYS A 447 -14.40 -15.24 -44.80
N TYR A 448 -13.14 -14.84 -44.84
CA TYR A 448 -12.48 -14.08 -43.79
C TYR A 448 -12.46 -12.58 -44.18
N GLU A 449 -13.37 -11.82 -43.61
CA GLU A 449 -13.57 -10.39 -43.91
C GLU A 449 -13.40 -9.49 -42.71
N LYS A 450 -13.17 -10.07 -41.52
CA LYS A 450 -13.07 -9.39 -40.23
C LYS A 450 -11.85 -9.88 -39.51
N VAL A 451 -11.27 -9.03 -38.66
CA VAL A 451 -10.02 -9.33 -37.97
C VAL A 451 -10.05 -8.74 -36.58
N GLU A 452 -9.52 -9.46 -35.58
CA GLU A 452 -9.28 -8.93 -34.23
C GLU A 452 -7.81 -8.57 -34.05
N ALA A 453 -7.53 -7.36 -33.53
CA ALA A 453 -6.19 -6.89 -33.18
C ALA A 453 -5.87 -7.22 -31.72
N LEU A 454 -4.85 -8.02 -31.49
CA LEU A 454 -4.49 -8.59 -30.20
C LEU A 454 -3.08 -8.14 -29.81
N VAL A 455 -2.96 -7.33 -28.75
CA VAL A 455 -1.66 -6.91 -28.24
C VAL A 455 -0.88 -8.11 -27.67
N ARG A 456 0.44 -8.09 -27.87
CA ARG A 456 1.40 -9.07 -27.34
C ARG A 456 2.58 -8.34 -26.73
N PHE A 457 3.08 -8.90 -25.65
CA PHE A 457 4.27 -8.40 -24.97
C PHE A 457 5.26 -9.54 -24.78
N SER A 458 6.46 -9.38 -25.31
CA SER A 458 7.59 -10.31 -25.15
C SER A 458 8.76 -9.57 -24.53
N HIS A 459 9.47 -10.21 -23.61
CA HIS A 459 10.63 -9.64 -22.93
C HIS A 459 11.75 -10.68 -22.83
N GLU A 460 13.00 -10.27 -22.93
CA GLU A 460 14.16 -11.20 -22.91
C GLU A 460 14.20 -12.08 -21.65
N GLU A 461 13.90 -11.50 -20.49
CA GLU A 461 13.93 -12.20 -19.20
C GLU A 461 12.64 -12.98 -18.91
N TYR A 462 11.47 -12.43 -19.30
CA TYR A 462 10.16 -12.98 -18.92
C TYR A 462 9.51 -13.82 -20.04
N GLY A 463 10.11 -13.84 -21.23
CA GLY A 463 9.56 -14.52 -22.41
C GLY A 463 8.29 -13.85 -22.93
N ASP A 464 7.41 -14.66 -23.54
CA ASP A 464 6.09 -14.20 -24.00
C ASP A 464 5.15 -14.06 -22.81
N VAL A 465 4.73 -12.83 -22.51
CA VAL A 465 3.85 -12.50 -21.39
C VAL A 465 2.41 -12.42 -21.91
N PRO A 466 1.48 -13.24 -21.38
CA PRO A 466 0.10 -13.21 -21.85
C PRO A 466 -0.63 -11.92 -21.43
N PRO A 467 -1.61 -11.44 -22.23
CA PRO A 467 -2.39 -10.25 -21.89
C PRO A 467 -3.05 -10.31 -20.51
N SER A 468 -3.50 -11.49 -20.09
CA SER A 468 -4.09 -11.71 -18.75
C SER A 468 -3.11 -11.42 -17.59
N GLU A 469 -1.80 -11.40 -17.84
CA GLU A 469 -0.77 -11.08 -16.86
C GLU A 469 -0.39 -9.58 -16.90
N PHE A 470 -0.14 -9.00 -18.10
CA PHE A 470 0.37 -7.63 -18.18
C PHE A 470 -0.72 -6.53 -18.26
N ILE A 471 -1.91 -6.80 -18.78
CA ILE A 471 -2.99 -5.80 -18.83
C ILE A 471 -3.41 -5.32 -17.43
N PRO A 472 -3.63 -6.21 -16.42
CA PRO A 472 -3.91 -5.76 -15.05
C PRO A 472 -2.79 -4.89 -14.44
N ILE A 473 -1.53 -5.15 -14.82
CA ILE A 473 -0.38 -4.32 -14.38
C ILE A 473 -0.49 -2.93 -15.04
N ALA A 474 -0.78 -2.87 -16.35
CA ALA A 474 -0.96 -1.62 -17.08
C ALA A 474 -2.14 -0.79 -16.52
N GLU A 475 -3.26 -1.43 -16.18
CA GLU A 475 -4.42 -0.76 -15.58
C GLU A 475 -4.09 -0.13 -14.23
N LYS A 476 -3.43 -0.87 -13.32
CA LYS A 476 -3.00 -0.37 -12.01
C LYS A 476 -2.07 0.85 -12.12
N ARG A 477 -1.28 0.94 -13.18
CA ARG A 477 -0.33 2.04 -13.43
C ARG A 477 -0.87 3.15 -14.33
N GLY A 478 -2.08 3.00 -14.86
CA GLY A 478 -2.67 3.98 -15.78
C GLY A 478 -2.03 3.98 -17.16
N LEU A 479 -1.32 2.90 -17.53
CA LEU A 479 -0.64 2.74 -18.81
C LEU A 479 -1.54 2.18 -19.92
N VAL A 480 -2.67 1.60 -19.54
CA VAL A 480 -3.58 0.91 -20.47
C VAL A 480 -4.06 1.82 -21.61
N ALA A 481 -4.24 3.12 -21.34
CA ALA A 481 -4.64 4.08 -22.37
C ALA A 481 -3.60 4.21 -23.52
N GLN A 482 -2.32 4.09 -23.19
CA GLN A 482 -1.25 4.13 -24.20
C GLN A 482 -1.24 2.83 -25.01
N ILE A 483 -1.54 1.69 -24.38
CA ILE A 483 -1.69 0.40 -25.06
C ILE A 483 -2.88 0.44 -26.03
N ASP A 484 -4.06 0.92 -25.56
CA ASP A 484 -5.27 1.00 -26.41
C ASP A 484 -5.03 1.93 -27.62
N GLU A 485 -4.37 3.10 -27.43
CA GLU A 485 -3.99 4.00 -28.51
C GLU A 485 -2.98 3.36 -29.49
N PHE A 486 -2.01 2.62 -28.98
CA PHE A 486 -1.03 1.89 -29.80
C PHE A 486 -1.71 0.83 -30.67
N VAL A 487 -2.59 0.01 -30.06
CA VAL A 487 -3.32 -1.04 -30.79
C VAL A 487 -4.23 -0.43 -31.86
N LEU A 488 -4.92 0.68 -31.55
CA LEU A 488 -5.76 1.39 -32.52
C LEU A 488 -4.95 1.89 -33.72
N LYS A 489 -3.78 2.49 -33.49
CA LYS A 489 -2.87 2.91 -34.58
C LYS A 489 -2.46 1.72 -35.45
N LYS A 490 -2.07 0.60 -34.83
CA LYS A 490 -1.68 -0.62 -35.54
C LYS A 490 -2.83 -1.25 -36.33
N ALA A 491 -4.05 -1.17 -35.81
CA ALA A 491 -5.26 -1.59 -36.54
C ALA A 491 -5.51 -0.69 -37.77
N CYS A 492 -5.30 0.62 -37.65
CA CYS A 492 -5.42 1.54 -38.78
C CYS A 492 -4.33 1.31 -39.82
N GLU A 493 -3.07 1.08 -39.41
CA GLU A 493 -1.96 0.70 -40.32
C GLU A 493 -2.28 -0.57 -41.10
N PHE A 494 -2.83 -1.59 -40.42
CA PHE A 494 -3.24 -2.84 -41.05
C PHE A 494 -4.35 -2.62 -42.09
N LEU A 495 -5.39 -1.87 -41.77
CA LEU A 495 -6.48 -1.55 -42.71
C LEU A 495 -6.00 -0.78 -43.94
N LYS A 496 -5.11 0.16 -43.72
CA LYS A 496 -4.48 0.92 -44.84
C LYS A 496 -3.69 0.00 -45.76
N THR A 497 -2.85 -0.87 -45.21
CA THR A 497 -2.06 -1.85 -45.97
C THR A 497 -2.99 -2.83 -46.71
N ALA A 498 -4.05 -3.32 -46.03
CA ALA A 498 -5.05 -4.19 -46.68
C ALA A 498 -5.69 -3.53 -47.91
N LYS A 499 -6.05 -2.25 -47.80
CA LYS A 499 -6.62 -1.46 -48.90
C LYS A 499 -5.65 -1.29 -50.04
N GLU A 500 -4.38 -1.01 -49.74
CA GLU A 500 -3.29 -0.86 -50.75
C GLU A 500 -3.03 -2.19 -51.49
N GLU A 501 -3.13 -3.32 -50.78
CA GLU A 501 -2.97 -4.67 -51.35
C GLU A 501 -4.26 -5.22 -52.03
N GLY A 502 -5.35 -4.46 -52.01
CA GLY A 502 -6.62 -4.87 -52.60
C GLY A 502 -7.35 -5.96 -51.83
N THR A 503 -7.06 -6.13 -50.56
CA THR A 503 -7.74 -7.07 -49.68
C THR A 503 -8.93 -6.39 -48.99
N GLU A 504 -10.13 -6.87 -49.24
CA GLU A 504 -11.33 -6.33 -48.63
C GLU A 504 -11.47 -6.82 -47.17
N ILE A 505 -11.37 -5.88 -46.22
CA ILE A 505 -11.64 -6.10 -44.82
C ILE A 505 -12.85 -5.26 -44.42
N GLU A 506 -13.88 -5.93 -43.83
CA GLU A 506 -15.10 -5.27 -43.35
C GLU A 506 -14.76 -4.35 -42.18
N TYR A 507 -14.13 -4.90 -41.15
CA TYR A 507 -13.63 -4.14 -39.98
C TYR A 507 -12.49 -4.85 -39.27
N VAL A 508 -11.75 -4.08 -38.44
CA VAL A 508 -10.84 -4.59 -37.43
C VAL A 508 -11.41 -4.25 -36.05
N SER A 509 -11.49 -5.26 -35.17
CA SER A 509 -11.90 -5.05 -33.79
C SER A 509 -10.68 -4.80 -32.90
N VAL A 510 -10.83 -3.91 -31.93
CA VAL A 510 -9.82 -3.46 -30.98
C VAL A 510 -10.38 -3.46 -29.56
N ASN A 511 -9.71 -4.11 -28.64
CA ASN A 511 -10.10 -4.10 -27.23
C ASN A 511 -10.01 -2.70 -26.65
N LEU A 512 -10.98 -2.32 -25.82
CA LEU A 512 -11.08 -1.01 -25.19
C LEU A 512 -11.24 -1.15 -23.68
N SER A 513 -10.33 -0.57 -22.92
CA SER A 513 -10.36 -0.63 -21.46
C SER A 513 -11.45 0.27 -20.85
N LEU A 514 -11.96 -0.13 -19.67
CA LEU A 514 -12.97 0.65 -18.92
C LEU A 514 -12.48 2.07 -18.60
N THR A 515 -11.20 2.21 -18.28
CA THR A 515 -10.57 3.50 -17.95
C THR A 515 -10.62 4.45 -19.14
N VAL A 516 -10.35 3.95 -20.34
CA VAL A 516 -10.38 4.73 -21.58
C VAL A 516 -11.81 5.08 -21.96
N MET A 517 -12.75 4.14 -21.84
CA MET A 517 -14.19 4.41 -22.08
C MET A 517 -14.74 5.51 -21.18
N ALA A 518 -14.25 5.64 -19.94
CA ALA A 518 -14.64 6.68 -19.00
C ALA A 518 -13.97 8.05 -19.29
N SER A 519 -13.03 8.12 -20.24
CA SER A 519 -12.31 9.36 -20.57
C SER A 519 -13.10 10.20 -21.57
N SER A 520 -13.50 11.41 -21.22
CA SER A 520 -14.17 12.36 -22.14
C SER A 520 -13.27 12.82 -23.30
N ALA A 521 -11.95 12.60 -23.21
CA ALA A 521 -11.01 12.92 -24.29
C ALA A 521 -10.94 11.81 -25.36
N PHE A 522 -11.36 10.60 -25.04
CA PHE A 522 -11.17 9.44 -25.92
C PHE A 522 -11.91 9.55 -27.26
N PRO A 523 -13.19 9.98 -27.32
CA PRO A 523 -13.89 10.11 -28.62
C PRO A 523 -13.14 10.98 -29.63
N ARG A 524 -12.61 12.11 -29.18
CA ARG A 524 -11.80 12.99 -30.06
C ARG A 524 -10.49 12.37 -30.50
N LYS A 525 -9.81 11.67 -29.60
CA LYS A 525 -8.55 10.98 -29.91
C LYS A 525 -8.76 9.85 -30.90
N ALA A 526 -9.78 9.03 -30.67
CA ALA A 526 -10.12 7.92 -31.59
C ALA A 526 -10.40 8.41 -33.01
N CYS A 527 -11.22 9.46 -33.15
CA CYS A 527 -11.46 10.10 -34.46
C CYS A 527 -10.15 10.59 -35.09
N ALA A 528 -9.35 11.36 -34.33
CA ALA A 528 -8.10 11.92 -34.87
C ALA A 528 -7.15 10.84 -35.39
N ILE A 529 -7.03 9.72 -34.66
CA ILE A 529 -6.20 8.59 -35.09
C ILE A 529 -6.75 7.98 -36.40
N VAL A 530 -8.04 7.67 -36.47
CA VAL A 530 -8.61 7.01 -37.66
C VAL A 530 -8.60 7.94 -38.87
N ASP A 531 -8.88 9.24 -38.66
CA ASP A 531 -8.85 10.26 -39.72
C ASP A 531 -7.45 10.48 -40.29
N GLU A 532 -6.40 10.37 -39.44
CA GLU A 532 -4.99 10.46 -39.89
C GLU A 532 -4.64 9.41 -40.96
N TYR A 533 -5.24 8.22 -40.84
CA TYR A 533 -5.04 7.14 -41.86
C TYR A 533 -6.02 7.20 -43.02
N GLY A 534 -6.97 8.16 -43.02
CA GLY A 534 -7.95 8.32 -44.09
C GLY A 534 -8.94 7.14 -44.18
N LEU A 535 -9.30 6.58 -43.04
CA LEU A 535 -10.21 5.44 -42.93
C LEU A 535 -11.60 5.87 -42.52
N GLU A 536 -12.60 5.11 -42.94
CA GLU A 536 -13.98 5.27 -42.42
C GLU A 536 -14.07 4.72 -40.99
N HIS A 537 -14.70 5.44 -40.08
CA HIS A 537 -14.84 5.04 -38.66
C HIS A 537 -15.50 3.66 -38.50
N ARG A 538 -16.47 3.29 -39.39
CA ARG A 538 -17.11 1.98 -39.38
C ARG A 538 -16.17 0.78 -39.62
N LYS A 539 -14.93 1.04 -40.05
CA LYS A 539 -13.86 0.03 -40.20
C LYS A 539 -13.23 -0.37 -38.88
N ILE A 540 -13.52 0.35 -37.81
CA ILE A 540 -13.07 0.05 -36.44
C ILE A 540 -14.26 -0.34 -35.58
N VAL A 541 -14.15 -1.50 -34.91
CA VAL A 541 -15.09 -1.99 -33.90
C VAL A 541 -14.38 -1.97 -32.55
N PHE A 542 -14.92 -1.29 -31.58
CA PHE A 542 -14.37 -1.35 -30.21
C PHE A 542 -14.99 -2.50 -29.43
N GLU A 543 -14.15 -3.39 -28.89
CA GLU A 543 -14.56 -4.47 -28.03
C GLU A 543 -14.59 -4.01 -26.57
N ILE A 544 -15.74 -4.08 -25.93
CA ILE A 544 -15.95 -3.66 -24.54
C ILE A 544 -16.18 -4.89 -23.67
N PRO A 545 -15.53 -4.99 -22.50
CA PRO A 545 -15.69 -6.14 -21.62
C PRO A 545 -17.07 -6.14 -20.98
N GLU A 546 -17.61 -7.33 -20.68
CA GLU A 546 -18.90 -7.53 -19.98
C GLU A 546 -18.97 -6.73 -18.66
N ALA A 547 -17.83 -6.57 -17.96
CA ALA A 547 -17.74 -5.76 -16.75
C ALA A 547 -18.18 -4.29 -16.93
N ALA A 548 -18.17 -3.77 -18.17
CA ALA A 548 -18.72 -2.44 -18.49
C ALA A 548 -20.20 -2.34 -18.18
N LEU A 549 -20.94 -3.44 -18.28
CA LEU A 549 -22.37 -3.51 -17.95
C LEU A 549 -22.64 -3.30 -16.44
N LEU A 550 -21.67 -3.53 -15.58
CA LEU A 550 -21.79 -3.48 -14.12
C LEU A 550 -21.36 -2.15 -13.50
N THR A 551 -20.72 -1.27 -14.27
CA THR A 551 -20.12 -0.02 -13.77
C THR A 551 -21.10 1.16 -13.90
N SER A 552 -20.89 2.22 -13.10
CA SER A 552 -21.72 3.46 -13.08
C SER A 552 -21.67 4.20 -14.43
N ILE A 553 -22.73 4.07 -15.16
CA ILE A 553 -22.83 3.95 -16.61
C ILE A 553 -22.92 5.29 -17.36
N LEU A 554 -23.26 6.41 -16.73
CA LEU A 554 -23.64 7.62 -17.47
C LEU A 554 -22.53 8.12 -18.40
N LEU A 555 -21.31 8.30 -17.90
CA LEU A 555 -20.21 8.84 -18.70
C LEU A 555 -19.75 7.88 -19.81
N ILE A 556 -19.73 6.59 -19.50
CA ILE A 556 -19.41 5.54 -20.48
C ILE A 556 -20.46 5.55 -21.59
N LEU A 557 -21.74 5.56 -21.23
CA LEU A 557 -22.84 5.57 -22.20
C LEU A 557 -22.80 6.82 -23.09
N GLU A 558 -22.51 7.99 -22.52
CA GLU A 558 -22.34 9.24 -23.28
C GLU A 558 -21.22 9.12 -24.31
N ASN A 559 -20.04 8.64 -23.91
CA ASN A 559 -18.91 8.48 -24.80
C ASN A 559 -19.16 7.44 -25.91
N LEU A 560 -19.78 6.29 -25.55
CA LEU A 560 -20.14 5.27 -26.54
C LEU A 560 -21.19 5.79 -27.53
N THR A 561 -22.19 6.51 -27.05
CA THR A 561 -23.23 7.13 -27.92
C THR A 561 -22.63 8.18 -28.85
N GLN A 562 -21.69 9.00 -28.35
CA GLN A 562 -20.96 9.95 -29.18
C GLN A 562 -20.16 9.25 -30.27
N LEU A 563 -19.38 8.22 -29.93
CA LEU A 563 -18.60 7.44 -30.91
C LEU A 563 -19.52 6.73 -31.94
N ALA A 564 -20.64 6.14 -31.49
CA ALA A 564 -21.63 5.54 -32.40
C ALA A 564 -22.19 6.57 -33.39
N SER A 565 -22.48 7.81 -32.94
CA SER A 565 -22.94 8.89 -33.83
C SER A 565 -21.91 9.31 -34.87
N LEU A 566 -20.61 9.09 -34.57
CA LEU A 566 -19.47 9.33 -35.48
C LEU A 566 -19.18 8.16 -36.41
N GLY A 567 -19.94 7.06 -36.28
CA GLY A 567 -19.85 5.88 -37.16
C GLY A 567 -19.01 4.72 -36.65
N PHE A 568 -18.51 4.76 -35.42
CA PHE A 568 -17.87 3.60 -34.80
C PHE A 568 -18.91 2.55 -34.39
N SER A 569 -18.53 1.26 -34.38
CA SER A 569 -19.31 0.16 -33.91
C SER A 569 -18.76 -0.46 -32.64
N PHE A 570 -19.61 -1.16 -31.86
CA PHE A 570 -19.21 -1.77 -30.60
C PHE A 570 -19.56 -3.25 -30.54
N ALA A 571 -18.61 -4.05 -30.04
CA ALA A 571 -18.81 -5.44 -29.72
C ALA A 571 -18.74 -5.62 -28.20
N LEU A 572 -19.67 -6.33 -27.62
CA LEU A 572 -19.58 -6.79 -26.23
C LEU A 572 -18.80 -8.10 -26.21
N ASP A 573 -17.69 -8.11 -25.45
CA ASP A 573 -16.76 -9.25 -25.41
C ASP A 573 -16.96 -10.10 -24.16
N ASN A 574 -16.62 -11.40 -24.26
CA ASN A 574 -16.65 -12.40 -23.19
C ASN A 574 -18.04 -12.56 -22.53
N VAL A 575 -19.12 -12.57 -23.32
CA VAL A 575 -20.46 -12.69 -22.78
C VAL A 575 -20.73 -14.14 -22.36
N GLY A 576 -21.01 -14.32 -21.04
CA GLY A 576 -21.48 -15.57 -20.47
C GLY A 576 -23.00 -15.76 -20.56
N LEU A 577 -23.51 -16.94 -20.21
CA LEU A 577 -24.96 -17.22 -20.14
C LEU A 577 -25.56 -16.85 -18.76
N GLY A 578 -25.04 -15.86 -18.08
CA GLY A 578 -25.50 -15.42 -16.76
C GLY A 578 -26.92 -14.83 -16.79
N PRO A 579 -27.76 -15.02 -15.73
CA PRO A 579 -29.16 -14.68 -15.72
C PRO A 579 -29.54 -13.19 -15.64
N GLY A 580 -28.58 -12.29 -15.85
CA GLY A 580 -28.82 -10.85 -15.64
C GLY A 580 -28.56 -9.94 -16.83
N ASP A 581 -27.97 -10.43 -17.91
CA ASP A 581 -27.27 -9.56 -18.86
C ASP A 581 -28.01 -9.21 -20.13
N LEU A 582 -28.94 -10.05 -20.58
CA LEU A 582 -29.68 -9.81 -21.82
C LEU A 582 -30.52 -8.52 -21.81
N GLY A 583 -31.09 -8.13 -20.68
CA GLY A 583 -31.85 -6.88 -20.55
C GLY A 583 -31.00 -5.62 -20.69
N ARG A 584 -29.68 -5.69 -20.37
CA ARG A 584 -28.75 -4.57 -20.46
C ARG A 584 -28.20 -4.38 -21.88
N LEU A 585 -28.19 -5.43 -22.70
CA LEU A 585 -27.79 -5.34 -24.11
C LEU A 585 -28.65 -4.34 -24.88
N ALA A 586 -29.91 -4.16 -24.50
CA ALA A 586 -30.83 -3.23 -25.16
C ALA A 586 -30.53 -1.75 -24.90
N VAL A 587 -29.66 -1.42 -23.91
CA VAL A 587 -29.36 -0.02 -23.50
C VAL A 587 -28.11 0.50 -24.21
N LEU A 588 -27.15 -0.36 -24.50
CA LEU A 588 -25.89 0.03 -25.13
C LEU A 588 -26.01 0.04 -26.67
N PRO A 589 -25.29 0.91 -27.38
CA PRO A 589 -25.28 0.96 -28.84
C PRO A 589 -24.43 -0.18 -29.45
N LEU A 590 -24.78 -1.43 -29.11
CA LEU A 590 -24.04 -2.62 -29.50
C LEU A 590 -24.47 -3.08 -30.90
N SER A 591 -23.50 -3.43 -31.74
CA SER A 591 -23.72 -4.03 -33.04
C SER A 591 -23.35 -5.52 -33.04
N ILE A 592 -22.50 -5.95 -32.10
CA ILE A 592 -21.91 -7.30 -32.05
C ILE A 592 -21.91 -7.81 -30.62
N VAL A 593 -22.12 -9.10 -30.42
CA VAL A 593 -21.91 -9.82 -29.15
C VAL A 593 -21.03 -11.03 -29.43
N LYS A 594 -19.91 -11.13 -28.66
CA LYS A 594 -18.98 -12.25 -28.71
C LYS A 594 -19.30 -13.21 -27.55
N LEU A 595 -19.74 -14.42 -27.88
CA LEU A 595 -20.02 -15.48 -26.90
C LEU A 595 -18.71 -16.14 -26.51
N ASP A 596 -18.43 -16.15 -25.22
CA ASP A 596 -17.17 -16.66 -24.65
C ASP A 596 -16.99 -18.16 -24.85
N ARG A 597 -15.76 -18.61 -24.90
CA ARG A 597 -15.38 -20.03 -24.98
C ARG A 597 -16.04 -20.87 -23.88
N SER A 598 -16.15 -20.38 -22.66
CA SER A 598 -16.77 -21.09 -21.55
C SER A 598 -18.23 -21.47 -21.84
N VAL A 599 -18.93 -20.60 -22.54
CA VAL A 599 -20.33 -20.85 -22.99
C VAL A 599 -20.39 -22.02 -23.96
N LEU A 600 -19.40 -22.13 -24.85
CA LEU A 600 -19.27 -23.23 -25.79
C LEU A 600 -18.99 -24.55 -25.06
N GLU A 601 -18.07 -24.55 -24.12
CA GLU A 601 -17.70 -25.71 -23.29
C GLU A 601 -18.88 -26.19 -22.43
N GLU A 602 -19.64 -25.27 -21.83
CA GLU A 602 -20.87 -25.61 -21.11
C GLU A 602 -21.96 -26.22 -22.03
N ALA A 603 -22.12 -25.67 -23.23
CA ALA A 603 -23.07 -26.19 -24.19
C ALA A 603 -22.73 -27.61 -24.72
N GLU A 604 -21.43 -27.94 -24.75
CA GLU A 604 -20.95 -29.30 -25.04
C GLU A 604 -21.25 -30.28 -23.90
N SER A 605 -21.16 -29.84 -22.66
CA SER A 605 -21.29 -30.68 -21.47
C SER A 605 -22.74 -30.94 -21.03
N SER A 606 -23.70 -30.06 -21.40
CA SER A 606 -25.07 -30.08 -20.90
C SER A 606 -26.10 -29.82 -22.00
N PRO A 607 -27.11 -30.71 -22.19
CA PRO A 607 -28.20 -30.47 -23.12
C PRO A 607 -29.01 -29.19 -22.82
N ARG A 608 -29.12 -28.79 -21.53
CA ARG A 608 -29.81 -27.55 -21.15
C ARG A 608 -29.00 -26.33 -21.54
N SER A 609 -27.69 -26.34 -21.33
CA SER A 609 -26.79 -25.25 -21.74
C SER A 609 -26.74 -25.12 -23.26
N ARG A 610 -26.86 -26.24 -24.00
CA ARG A 610 -26.96 -26.23 -25.45
C ARG A 610 -28.22 -25.51 -25.92
N ILE A 611 -29.38 -25.79 -25.35
CA ILE A 611 -30.63 -25.10 -25.67
C ILE A 611 -30.52 -23.60 -25.37
N LEU A 612 -29.87 -23.24 -24.26
CA LEU A 612 -29.66 -21.85 -23.90
C LEU A 612 -28.77 -21.15 -24.92
N PHE A 613 -27.66 -21.78 -25.33
CA PHE A 613 -26.73 -21.25 -26.34
C PHE A 613 -27.45 -21.00 -27.69
N GLU A 614 -28.22 -21.98 -28.20
CA GLU A 614 -28.96 -21.88 -29.45
C GLU A 614 -30.00 -20.74 -29.39
N ASN A 615 -30.75 -20.66 -28.28
CA ASN A 615 -31.74 -19.59 -28.10
C ASN A 615 -31.08 -18.21 -27.93
N THR A 616 -29.90 -18.13 -27.34
CA THR A 616 -29.14 -16.84 -27.22
C THR A 616 -28.81 -16.31 -28.62
N ILE A 617 -28.30 -17.13 -29.51
CA ILE A 617 -28.02 -16.73 -30.91
C ILE A 617 -29.31 -16.24 -31.60
N ASP A 618 -30.44 -16.94 -31.40
CA ASP A 618 -31.73 -16.52 -31.97
C ASP A 618 -32.25 -15.21 -31.39
N VAL A 619 -32.06 -14.96 -30.10
CA VAL A 619 -32.43 -13.70 -29.46
C VAL A 619 -31.57 -12.55 -30.01
N LEU A 620 -30.27 -12.72 -30.13
CA LEU A 620 -29.37 -11.71 -30.70
C LEU A 620 -29.77 -11.36 -32.14
N ARG A 621 -30.08 -12.38 -32.95
CA ARG A 621 -30.57 -12.19 -34.32
C ARG A 621 -31.88 -11.37 -34.38
N LYS A 622 -32.83 -11.62 -33.46
CA LYS A 622 -34.07 -10.86 -33.36
C LYS A 622 -33.86 -9.43 -32.88
N MET A 623 -32.81 -9.18 -32.15
CA MET A 623 -32.38 -7.83 -31.71
C MET A 623 -31.56 -7.11 -32.78
N GLU A 624 -31.33 -7.72 -33.97
CA GLU A 624 -30.46 -7.19 -35.02
C GLU A 624 -28.98 -6.98 -34.56
N ILE A 625 -28.53 -7.77 -33.56
CA ILE A 625 -27.17 -7.78 -33.05
C ILE A 625 -26.45 -9.01 -33.64
N ARG A 626 -25.30 -8.80 -34.26
CA ARG A 626 -24.48 -9.87 -34.81
C ARG A 626 -23.88 -10.73 -33.67
N SER A 627 -23.90 -12.04 -33.90
CA SER A 627 -23.33 -13.02 -32.97
C SER A 627 -21.97 -13.53 -33.46
N VAL A 628 -20.94 -13.47 -32.61
CA VAL A 628 -19.65 -14.10 -32.86
C VAL A 628 -19.41 -15.17 -31.81
N VAL A 629 -19.19 -16.41 -32.21
CA VAL A 629 -18.85 -17.51 -31.31
C VAL A 629 -17.33 -17.64 -31.24
N VAL A 630 -16.78 -17.51 -30.03
CA VAL A 630 -15.32 -17.55 -29.80
C VAL A 630 -14.89 -18.91 -29.22
N GLY A 631 -13.71 -19.39 -29.61
CA GLY A 631 -13.07 -20.56 -28.99
C GLY A 631 -13.33 -21.88 -29.74
N ALA A 632 -13.71 -21.85 -31.01
CA ALA A 632 -13.80 -23.07 -31.84
C ALA A 632 -12.37 -23.63 -32.11
N GLU A 633 -12.01 -24.75 -31.47
CA GLU A 633 -10.70 -25.38 -31.56
C GLU A 633 -10.69 -26.69 -32.35
N THR A 634 -11.84 -27.35 -32.47
CA THR A 634 -11.98 -28.65 -33.15
C THR A 634 -13.00 -28.61 -34.30
N ALA A 635 -12.82 -29.54 -35.26
CA ALA A 635 -13.76 -29.69 -36.36
C ALA A 635 -15.18 -29.97 -35.88
N THR A 636 -15.32 -30.76 -34.82
CA THR A 636 -16.62 -31.12 -34.24
C THR A 636 -17.33 -29.90 -33.66
N GLN A 637 -16.60 -29.02 -32.97
CA GLN A 637 -17.13 -27.74 -32.49
C GLN A 637 -17.55 -26.85 -33.66
N ALA A 638 -16.68 -26.67 -34.64
CA ALA A 638 -16.95 -25.85 -35.81
C ALA A 638 -18.23 -26.29 -36.55
N ASP A 639 -18.39 -27.60 -36.79
CA ASP A 639 -19.59 -28.15 -37.45
C ASP A 639 -20.86 -27.96 -36.63
N TRP A 640 -20.77 -28.10 -35.31
CA TRP A 640 -21.92 -27.90 -34.44
C TRP A 640 -22.31 -26.42 -34.34
N ILE A 641 -21.32 -25.53 -34.13
CA ILE A 641 -21.54 -24.07 -34.09
C ILE A 641 -22.19 -23.59 -35.40
N ALA A 642 -21.67 -24.05 -36.53
CA ALA A 642 -22.22 -23.70 -37.85
C ALA A 642 -23.73 -24.08 -38.02
N LYS A 643 -24.18 -25.18 -37.38
CA LYS A 643 -25.59 -25.57 -37.36
C LYS A 643 -26.47 -24.63 -36.55
N CYS A 644 -25.92 -23.98 -35.52
CA CYS A 644 -26.61 -22.93 -34.76
C CYS A 644 -26.73 -21.62 -35.55
N SER A 645 -26.03 -21.51 -36.68
CA SER A 645 -26.09 -20.39 -37.63
C SER A 645 -25.77 -19.02 -36.95
N PRO A 646 -24.65 -18.86 -36.20
CA PRO A 646 -24.18 -17.54 -35.81
C PRO A 646 -23.74 -16.78 -37.06
N ASP A 647 -23.52 -15.45 -36.92
CA ASP A 647 -23.03 -14.65 -38.02
C ASP A 647 -21.53 -14.92 -38.30
N ASP A 648 -20.76 -15.07 -37.25
CA ASP A 648 -19.31 -15.24 -37.34
C ASP A 648 -18.79 -16.28 -36.33
N ILE A 649 -17.63 -16.88 -36.64
CA ILE A 649 -16.94 -17.84 -35.77
C ILE A 649 -15.47 -17.46 -35.70
N GLN A 650 -14.92 -17.49 -34.50
CA GLN A 650 -13.50 -17.25 -34.23
C GLN A 650 -12.90 -18.38 -33.40
N GLY A 651 -11.73 -18.86 -33.75
CA GLY A 651 -11.07 -19.93 -33.02
C GLY A 651 -9.86 -20.49 -33.75
N PHE A 652 -9.05 -21.25 -33.05
CA PHE A 652 -7.83 -21.83 -33.61
C PHE A 652 -8.05 -22.85 -34.70
N TYR A 653 -9.22 -23.41 -34.75
CA TYR A 653 -9.62 -24.27 -35.87
C TYR A 653 -9.70 -23.49 -37.19
N TYR A 654 -10.16 -22.25 -37.18
CA TYR A 654 -10.26 -21.38 -38.35
C TYR A 654 -8.96 -20.64 -38.64
N ALA A 655 -8.41 -19.90 -37.66
CA ALA A 655 -7.18 -19.17 -37.80
C ALA A 655 -6.56 -18.87 -36.43
N ARG A 656 -5.25 -18.93 -36.32
CA ARG A 656 -4.50 -18.47 -35.16
C ARG A 656 -4.13 -16.98 -35.32
N PRO A 657 -3.88 -16.23 -34.22
CA PRO A 657 -3.33 -14.89 -34.31
C PRO A 657 -1.93 -14.89 -34.99
N MET A 658 -1.75 -14.04 -35.96
CA MET A 658 -0.53 -13.94 -36.76
C MET A 658 -0.11 -12.49 -36.95
N ASP A 659 1.06 -12.23 -37.51
CA ASP A 659 1.51 -10.88 -37.85
C ASP A 659 0.68 -10.28 -39.01
N ALA A 660 0.77 -8.99 -39.21
CA ALA A 660 -0.04 -8.28 -40.19
C ALA A 660 0.10 -8.85 -41.61
N LYS A 661 1.35 -9.14 -42.04
CA LYS A 661 1.63 -9.69 -43.39
C LYS A 661 1.07 -11.11 -43.53
N GLY A 662 1.29 -11.95 -42.53
CA GLY A 662 0.75 -13.32 -42.48
C GLY A 662 -0.76 -13.34 -42.53
N CYS A 663 -1.43 -12.42 -41.80
CA CYS A 663 -2.87 -12.28 -41.78
C CYS A 663 -3.44 -11.91 -43.16
N LEU A 664 -2.87 -10.91 -43.84
CA LEU A 664 -3.31 -10.53 -45.18
C LEU A 664 -3.09 -11.66 -46.19
N ALA A 665 -1.93 -12.31 -46.19
CA ALA A 665 -1.65 -13.45 -47.07
C ALA A 665 -2.59 -14.62 -46.81
N PHE A 666 -2.92 -14.91 -45.52
CA PHE A 666 -3.88 -15.93 -45.15
C PHE A 666 -5.28 -15.63 -45.69
N ILE A 667 -5.75 -14.39 -45.51
CA ILE A 667 -7.10 -13.96 -45.97
C ILE A 667 -7.18 -14.03 -47.49
N GLN A 668 -6.19 -13.48 -48.23
CA GLN A 668 -6.14 -13.54 -49.68
C GLN A 668 -6.18 -14.97 -50.21
N LYS A 669 -5.35 -15.86 -49.64
CA LYS A 669 -5.25 -17.27 -50.04
C LYS A 669 -6.58 -18.02 -49.81
N ASN A 670 -7.21 -17.84 -48.68
CA ASN A 670 -8.41 -18.60 -48.31
C ASN A 670 -9.68 -18.03 -48.98
N ASN A 671 -9.75 -16.71 -49.19
CA ASN A 671 -10.90 -16.10 -49.86
C ASN A 671 -10.85 -16.27 -51.41
N ALA A 672 -9.66 -16.54 -51.98
CA ALA A 672 -9.55 -16.87 -53.44
C ALA A 672 -10.04 -18.30 -53.77
N GLN A 673 -10.13 -19.17 -52.75
CA GLN A 673 -10.72 -20.50 -52.93
C GLN A 673 -12.24 -20.38 -52.82
N THR A 674 -12.97 -21.03 -53.76
CA THR A 674 -14.45 -21.00 -53.82
C THR A 674 -15.05 -21.22 -52.42
N PRO A 675 -16.09 -20.45 -51.98
CA PRO A 675 -16.64 -20.52 -50.65
C PRO A 675 -17.06 -21.95 -50.33
N LYS A 676 -16.43 -22.55 -49.31
CA LYS A 676 -16.80 -23.86 -48.78
C LYS A 676 -17.99 -23.66 -47.85
N LYS A 677 -19.18 -24.09 -48.28
CA LYS A 677 -20.31 -24.18 -47.34
C LYS A 677 -19.93 -25.11 -46.20
N PRO A 678 -20.20 -24.75 -44.95
CA PRO A 678 -19.96 -25.62 -43.83
C PRO A 678 -20.80 -26.89 -43.96
N GLY A 679 -20.18 -28.06 -43.98
CA GLY A 679 -20.86 -29.36 -44.04
C GLY A 679 -20.50 -30.18 -45.26
N ARG A 680 -19.25 -30.56 -45.46
CA ARG A 680 -18.68 -31.80 -46.04
C ARG A 680 -17.19 -31.61 -46.36
N ASP A 681 -16.39 -32.43 -45.70
CA ASP A 681 -15.02 -32.86 -45.98
C ASP A 681 -14.03 -31.89 -46.67
N ASN A 682 -13.02 -31.51 -45.92
CA ASN A 682 -11.71 -31.00 -46.24
C ASN A 682 -11.38 -29.60 -45.70
N PHE A 683 -11.06 -29.54 -44.41
CA PHE A 683 -10.29 -28.46 -43.87
C PHE A 683 -8.78 -28.86 -43.78
N ILE A 684 -7.93 -28.01 -44.29
CA ILE A 684 -6.49 -28.21 -44.22
C ILE A 684 -6.05 -27.93 -42.77
N VAL A 685 -5.66 -28.98 -42.05
CA VAL A 685 -4.95 -28.86 -40.78
C VAL A 685 -3.62 -28.21 -41.09
N VAL A 686 -3.39 -26.98 -40.61
CA VAL A 686 -2.06 -26.37 -40.60
C VAL A 686 -1.30 -27.02 -39.45
N THR A 687 -0.50 -28.04 -39.75
CA THR A 687 0.52 -28.58 -38.85
C THR A 687 1.71 -27.64 -38.89
N GLU A 688 2.14 -27.18 -37.66
CA GLU A 688 3.32 -26.42 -37.24
C GLU A 688 3.49 -25.02 -37.76
#